data_736793dd213d6e139512edfa24cbe399
#
_entry.id   736793dd213d6e139512edfa24cbe399
#
_cell.length_a   1.000
_cell.length_b   1.000
_cell.length_c   1.000
_cell.angle_alpha   90.00
_cell.angle_beta   90.00
_cell.angle_gamma   90.00
#
_symmetry.space_group_name_H-M   'P 1'
#
loop_
_entity.id
_entity.type
_entity.pdbx_description
1 polymer ?
#
loop_
_entity_poly.entity_id
_entity_poly.type
_entity_poly.pdbx_seq_one_letter_code
_entity_poly.pdbx_strand_id
1 'polypeptide(L)'
;MKNWFVRFLSILFCFVSIGFSTQFAIQAQNNAGTTLNGKVVDDVDAVIPGAKVTLVLPGGKQRVVATNATGDFSIPNVAAGVYNFYIQVTGFKPFVISDLKMPRTEALTATMQVGDVEIATEVTDVANGVTVEPDQNLSATVLGQADIDNLPNNEDDLRDVLQAMAGPGASAAGGGQGGGAEIMVNGFRGGRLPPKDAILKITINQNPYSAEFSQPGFGRIEITTKPGNDTWRGSISTSFRNSALDARNAFAQTKPDVSQQQYSFNISGPLIKKKMSFFAFGERRNLTGGSTTTAIIPTGPFVANVLAPADSMSFNIRTDYLINQKNTLGVSYQHSKRNSLNQEFAVSFGGGFGGGPGGGGGRGGGGASGVVNYTLPERGTDSNSAGNDLQITNTSIITSRLINEARLRFGYDTSTAKARTAGIAINVLDAFNGGGSTTGLSNSRTFDYELQDYLTYTLKKHTLKGGVQVQYEKNRNYSLNNFNGTYTFPGLSAYCGAAGIICSSNTARGVYQFTVNTGDPLLRYSQSQYSYFLNDDIRVSQAFTLSLGVRHELQQHLDDKSNIAPRVGIAWSPFKDRKTSFRAGAGLFYQRLSAGTYSQILRFNGTTQQSFTIRNPVYNKDYKPGDPLPLSCDDNLQNCVAKSTLQSTIIRTLDTGIRSPYSYNVNASVERQLPRGLAATVNFIYSRGLHQFRVRNINAIRFDQLGSCTSPLDINCTRPNKAQGDIYQIESSAKSEAKILAVQLNRRAGKYFSFFANYSLASVKNDSDGIGSPPPNNYDLSKEWGPTTFMSRQSFFLMGRISLPKGIGLSPMLNLRSGSPFGVTLGQDLNRDNNYNDRPLGITRNADLPASLYAQVAGCRSSIPDPTNAGKTICTQTLTQYLTQNFPNGIKAIGPGTIGFNLNISKTFGFVKKKDNPNAAGGGMGGGGGGGRDGGGRGGGGGGMGGMMGGMGGGGGRGGGGFGGGGGAEGFRYSLQVQAQITNLFNHVNPGQYSGTLTSPYFGASNSASAGRQFELSMRFSF
;
A
#
# COMPACT_ATOMS: atom_id res chain seq x y z
N MET A 1 -18.26 12.48 18.84
CA MET A 1 -18.01 12.07 17.46
C MET A 1 -19.23 11.48 16.72
N LYS A 2 -20.07 10.63 17.38
CA LYS A 2 -21.29 10.09 16.73
C LYS A 2 -22.23 11.16 16.15
N ASN A 3 -22.45 12.25 16.90
CA ASN A 3 -23.41 13.29 16.51
C ASN A 3 -22.88 14.30 15.47
N TRP A 4 -21.58 14.44 15.33
CA TRP A 4 -20.99 15.36 14.37
C TRP A 4 -20.92 14.74 12.96
N PHE A 5 -20.65 13.43 12.89
CA PHE A 5 -20.58 12.68 11.64
C PHE A 5 -21.97 12.54 10.96
N VAL A 6 -23.02 12.36 11.77
CA VAL A 6 -24.41 12.34 11.28
C VAL A 6 -24.85 13.72 10.77
N ARG A 7 -24.42 14.80 11.43
CA ARG A 7 -24.70 16.18 10.97
C ARG A 7 -23.95 16.54 9.69
N PHE A 8 -22.72 16.06 9.52
CA PHE A 8 -21.96 16.28 8.30
C PHE A 8 -22.57 15.51 7.11
N LEU A 9 -22.99 14.26 7.33
CA LEU A 9 -23.70 13.48 6.30
C LEU A 9 -25.04 14.09 5.91
N SER A 10 -25.77 14.65 6.87
CA SER A 10 -27.05 15.34 6.62
C SER A 10 -26.87 16.63 5.81
N ILE A 11 -25.80 17.38 6.04
CA ILE A 11 -25.47 18.57 5.26
C ILE A 11 -25.06 18.19 3.83
N LEU A 12 -24.30 17.11 3.65
CA LEU A 12 -23.93 16.61 2.33
C LEU A 12 -25.15 16.09 1.55
N PHE A 13 -26.10 15.45 2.23
CA PHE A 13 -27.35 14.97 1.63
C PHE A 13 -28.31 16.11 1.25
N CYS A 14 -28.37 17.19 2.03
CA CYS A 14 -29.15 18.39 1.72
C CYS A 14 -28.61 19.15 0.49
N PHE A 15 -27.30 19.17 0.25
CA PHE A 15 -26.72 19.76 -0.97
C PHE A 15 -27.02 18.97 -2.25
N VAL A 16 -27.30 17.67 -2.14
CA VAL A 16 -27.69 16.81 -3.28
C VAL A 16 -29.18 16.96 -3.62
N SER A 17 -30.03 17.29 -2.66
CA SER A 17 -31.50 17.37 -2.85
C SER A 17 -32.02 18.71 -3.37
N ILE A 18 -31.25 19.81 -3.37
CA ILE A 18 -31.67 21.13 -3.83
C ILE A 18 -31.47 21.35 -5.36
N GLY A 19 -30.87 20.37 -6.07
CA GLY A 19 -30.60 20.44 -7.52
C GLY A 19 -31.68 19.89 -8.44
N PHE A 20 -32.85 19.48 -7.94
CA PHE A 20 -33.87 18.77 -8.75
C PHE A 20 -35.18 19.50 -8.81
N SER A 21 -35.24 20.69 -9.37
CA SER A 21 -36.51 21.22 -9.97
C SER A 21 -36.29 22.49 -10.77
N THR A 22 -35.98 22.33 -12.06
CA THR A 22 -36.41 23.27 -13.11
C THR A 22 -36.49 22.50 -14.43
N GLN A 23 -37.70 22.21 -14.84
CA GLN A 23 -38.01 21.79 -16.21
C GLN A 23 -37.96 23.03 -17.13
N PHE A 24 -37.11 22.97 -18.16
CA PHE A 24 -37.21 23.88 -19.30
C PHE A 24 -37.77 23.10 -20.52
N ALA A 25 -38.88 23.56 -21.02
CA ALA A 25 -39.44 23.15 -22.29
C ALA A 25 -38.53 23.66 -23.44
N ILE A 26 -38.08 22.73 -24.28
CA ILE A 26 -37.34 23.09 -25.52
C ILE A 26 -38.29 22.98 -26.70
N GLN A 27 -38.53 24.14 -27.33
CA GLN A 27 -39.17 24.17 -28.64
C GLN A 27 -38.21 23.60 -29.70
N ALA A 28 -38.70 22.65 -30.49
CA ALA A 28 -38.00 22.14 -31.65
C ALA A 28 -38.07 23.12 -32.82
N GLN A 29 -36.95 23.76 -33.16
CA GLN A 29 -36.79 24.40 -34.46
C GLN A 29 -36.18 23.44 -35.45
N ASN A 30 -36.85 23.22 -36.57
CA ASN A 30 -36.37 22.51 -37.75
C ASN A 30 -35.27 23.38 -38.43
N ASN A 31 -34.02 23.03 -38.22
CA ASN A 31 -32.92 23.60 -39.00
C ASN A 31 -32.50 22.62 -40.11
N ALA A 32 -32.62 23.04 -41.38
CA ALA A 32 -32.08 22.33 -42.54
C ALA A 32 -30.55 22.13 -42.39
N GLY A 33 -30.11 20.90 -42.32
CA GLY A 33 -28.71 20.57 -42.18
C GLY A 33 -27.92 20.75 -43.48
N THR A 34 -26.68 21.22 -43.41
CA THR A 34 -25.75 21.28 -44.52
C THR A 34 -24.91 20.02 -44.63
N THR A 35 -24.30 19.76 -45.82
CA THR A 35 -23.42 18.62 -46.04
C THR A 35 -21.97 19.02 -45.74
N LEU A 36 -21.25 18.26 -44.97
CA LEU A 36 -19.80 18.36 -44.76
C LEU A 36 -19.10 17.50 -45.80
N ASN A 37 -18.42 18.11 -46.76
CA ASN A 37 -17.59 17.42 -47.78
C ASN A 37 -16.13 17.62 -47.48
N GLY A 38 -15.30 16.63 -47.85
CA GLY A 38 -13.86 16.77 -47.70
C GLY A 38 -13.09 15.64 -48.40
N LYS A 39 -11.75 15.76 -48.39
CA LYS A 39 -10.80 14.83 -48.98
C LYS A 39 -9.70 14.50 -48.01
N VAL A 40 -9.25 13.23 -47.99
CA VAL A 40 -8.17 12.74 -47.15
C VAL A 40 -6.98 12.37 -48.01
N VAL A 41 -5.83 12.99 -47.76
CA VAL A 41 -4.57 12.77 -48.47
C VAL A 41 -3.43 12.53 -47.49
N ASP A 42 -2.32 11.97 -47.93
CA ASP A 42 -1.09 11.88 -47.12
C ASP A 42 -0.22 13.16 -47.28
N ASP A 43 0.98 13.16 -46.70
CA ASP A 43 1.92 14.29 -46.67
C ASP A 43 2.62 14.52 -48.03
N VAL A 44 2.38 13.66 -49.07
CA VAL A 44 2.79 13.81 -50.44
C VAL A 44 1.60 13.93 -51.42
N ASP A 45 0.41 14.35 -50.88
CA ASP A 45 -0.86 14.54 -51.58
C ASP A 45 -1.44 13.26 -52.24
N ALA A 46 -0.97 12.05 -51.85
CA ALA A 46 -1.58 10.83 -52.33
C ALA A 46 -2.91 10.58 -51.57
N VAL A 47 -3.94 10.22 -52.30
CA VAL A 47 -5.29 10.00 -51.75
C VAL A 47 -5.34 8.76 -50.85
N ILE A 48 -6.06 8.81 -49.76
CA ILE A 48 -6.21 7.70 -48.79
C ILE A 48 -7.63 7.14 -48.84
N PRO A 49 -7.88 6.03 -49.58
CA PRO A 49 -9.16 5.35 -49.62
C PRO A 49 -9.41 4.58 -48.31
N GLY A 50 -10.69 4.46 -47.93
CA GLY A 50 -11.09 3.69 -46.74
C GLY A 50 -10.75 4.34 -45.38
N ALA A 51 -10.32 5.61 -45.37
CA ALA A 51 -10.08 6.37 -44.15
C ALA A 51 -11.40 6.52 -43.36
N LYS A 52 -11.37 6.19 -42.09
CA LYS A 52 -12.54 6.32 -41.22
C LYS A 52 -12.67 7.75 -40.75
N VAL A 53 -13.69 8.45 -41.27
CA VAL A 53 -14.00 9.83 -40.93
C VAL A 53 -15.14 9.86 -39.92
N THR A 54 -14.97 10.51 -38.79
CA THR A 54 -15.93 10.56 -37.70
C THR A 54 -16.26 12.01 -37.31
N LEU A 55 -17.55 12.35 -37.29
CA LEU A 55 -18.10 13.61 -36.77
C LEU A 55 -18.87 13.34 -35.49
N VAL A 56 -18.48 14.01 -34.39
CA VAL A 56 -19.16 13.88 -33.08
C VAL A 56 -20.22 14.96 -32.97
N LEU A 57 -21.49 14.56 -32.89
CA LEU A 57 -22.65 15.43 -32.77
C LEU A 57 -22.87 15.87 -31.31
N PRO A 58 -23.57 17.02 -31.06
CA PRO A 58 -24.00 17.36 -29.72
C PRO A 58 -24.77 16.22 -29.04
N GLY A 59 -24.40 15.89 -27.81
CA GLY A 59 -24.92 14.71 -27.11
C GLY A 59 -24.12 13.43 -27.31
N GLY A 60 -22.92 13.48 -27.95
CA GLY A 60 -21.97 12.37 -28.02
C GLY A 60 -22.28 11.31 -29.11
N LYS A 61 -23.34 11.49 -29.92
CA LYS A 61 -23.58 10.62 -31.07
C LYS A 61 -22.50 10.83 -32.12
N GLN A 62 -22.03 9.73 -32.76
CA GLN A 62 -21.03 9.80 -33.81
C GLN A 62 -21.64 9.45 -35.16
N ARG A 63 -21.33 10.22 -36.19
CA ARG A 63 -21.52 9.85 -37.58
C ARG A 63 -20.18 9.45 -38.16
N VAL A 64 -20.13 8.23 -38.72
CA VAL A 64 -18.93 7.64 -39.29
C VAL A 64 -19.17 7.34 -40.75
N VAL A 65 -18.25 7.82 -41.60
CA VAL A 65 -18.20 7.51 -43.03
C VAL A 65 -16.77 7.06 -43.39
N ALA A 66 -16.62 6.30 -44.47
CA ALA A 66 -15.32 5.96 -45.03
C ALA A 66 -15.07 6.76 -46.30
N THR A 67 -13.81 7.14 -46.55
CA THR A 67 -13.45 7.76 -47.82
C THR A 67 -13.59 6.78 -48.98
N ASN A 68 -13.97 7.29 -50.14
CA ASN A 68 -14.10 6.54 -51.39
C ASN A 68 -12.71 6.27 -52.01
N ALA A 69 -12.66 5.69 -53.22
CA ALA A 69 -11.43 5.35 -53.94
C ALA A 69 -10.58 6.59 -54.31
N THR A 70 -11.16 7.79 -54.35
CA THR A 70 -10.49 9.08 -54.61
C THR A 70 -10.19 9.85 -53.33
N GLY A 71 -10.36 9.23 -52.15
CA GLY A 71 -10.09 9.84 -50.85
C GLY A 71 -11.16 10.82 -50.38
N ASP A 72 -12.29 10.94 -51.09
CA ASP A 72 -13.32 11.91 -50.75
C ASP A 72 -14.31 11.34 -49.73
N PHE A 73 -14.89 12.18 -48.89
CA PHE A 73 -15.97 11.84 -47.94
C PHE A 73 -17.07 12.89 -47.93
N SER A 74 -18.28 12.46 -47.57
CA SER A 74 -19.44 13.33 -47.47
C SER A 74 -20.29 12.89 -46.27
N ILE A 75 -20.62 13.88 -45.39
CA ILE A 75 -21.51 13.69 -44.22
C ILE A 75 -22.73 14.61 -44.40
N PRO A 76 -23.89 14.08 -44.83
CA PRO A 76 -25.06 14.90 -45.11
C PRO A 76 -25.79 15.29 -43.82
N ASN A 77 -26.64 16.35 -43.90
CA ASN A 77 -27.57 16.78 -42.83
C ASN A 77 -26.86 17.09 -41.49
N VAL A 78 -25.78 17.92 -41.52
CA VAL A 78 -25.12 18.42 -40.33
C VAL A 78 -25.75 19.80 -40.01
N ALA A 79 -26.38 19.93 -38.84
CA ALA A 79 -26.97 21.17 -38.38
C ALA A 79 -25.89 22.26 -38.15
N ALA A 80 -26.31 23.53 -38.13
CA ALA A 80 -25.39 24.62 -37.74
C ALA A 80 -24.92 24.42 -36.29
N GLY A 81 -23.60 24.51 -36.04
CA GLY A 81 -23.02 24.29 -34.72
C GLY A 81 -21.52 24.06 -34.75
N VAL A 82 -20.97 23.74 -33.60
CA VAL A 82 -19.53 23.41 -33.41
C VAL A 82 -19.41 21.91 -33.11
N TYR A 83 -18.53 21.26 -33.82
CA TYR A 83 -18.37 19.78 -33.80
C TYR A 83 -16.94 19.36 -33.60
N ASN A 84 -16.72 18.20 -32.97
CA ASN A 84 -15.44 17.52 -32.99
C ASN A 84 -15.40 16.56 -34.18
N PHE A 85 -14.34 16.65 -34.94
CA PHE A 85 -14.14 15.91 -36.19
C PHE A 85 -12.76 15.21 -36.15
N TYR A 86 -12.73 13.93 -36.52
CA TYR A 86 -11.45 13.22 -36.60
C TYR A 86 -11.45 12.12 -37.68
N ILE A 87 -10.25 11.86 -38.20
CA ILE A 87 -10.01 10.85 -39.22
C ILE A 87 -8.97 9.88 -38.70
N GLN A 88 -9.22 8.58 -38.89
CA GLN A 88 -8.31 7.51 -38.49
C GLN A 88 -8.01 6.58 -39.65
N VAL A 89 -6.71 6.33 -39.88
CA VAL A 89 -6.20 5.40 -40.89
C VAL A 89 -5.06 4.59 -40.27
N THR A 90 -5.05 3.28 -40.49
CA THR A 90 -3.97 2.43 -39.98
C THR A 90 -2.63 2.83 -40.64
N GLY A 91 -1.62 3.17 -39.84
CA GLY A 91 -0.33 3.63 -40.31
C GLY A 91 -0.18 5.14 -40.46
N PHE A 92 -1.24 5.92 -40.12
CA PHE A 92 -1.21 7.38 -40.14
C PHE A 92 -1.55 7.96 -38.78
N LYS A 93 -1.04 9.15 -38.48
CA LYS A 93 -1.47 9.92 -37.27
C LYS A 93 -2.93 10.30 -37.40
N PRO A 94 -3.73 10.21 -36.33
CA PRO A 94 -5.10 10.72 -36.35
C PRO A 94 -5.13 12.21 -36.71
N PHE A 95 -5.97 12.59 -37.67
CA PHE A 95 -6.26 14.00 -37.96
C PHE A 95 -7.46 14.44 -37.12
N VAL A 96 -7.33 15.50 -36.36
CA VAL A 96 -8.36 15.97 -35.43
C VAL A 96 -8.60 17.46 -35.57
N ILE A 97 -9.88 17.84 -35.67
CA ILE A 97 -10.33 19.24 -35.55
C ILE A 97 -11.29 19.29 -34.37
N SER A 98 -10.89 19.94 -33.29
CA SER A 98 -11.77 20.37 -32.22
C SER A 98 -12.38 21.71 -32.63
N ASP A 99 -13.69 21.87 -32.50
CA ASP A 99 -14.41 23.07 -32.88
C ASP A 99 -14.60 23.33 -34.39
N LEU A 100 -14.87 22.26 -35.17
CA LEU A 100 -15.31 22.38 -36.55
C LEU A 100 -16.66 23.13 -36.62
N LYS A 101 -16.66 24.32 -37.18
CA LYS A 101 -17.87 25.14 -37.33
C LYS A 101 -18.65 24.77 -38.59
N MET A 102 -19.94 24.56 -38.43
CA MET A 102 -20.90 24.36 -39.54
C MET A 102 -21.96 25.45 -39.51
N PRO A 103 -22.49 25.91 -40.66
CA PRO A 103 -22.24 25.46 -42.04
C PRO A 103 -20.86 25.85 -42.58
N ARG A 104 -20.33 25.05 -43.48
CA ARG A 104 -19.08 25.32 -44.17
C ARG A 104 -19.28 25.23 -45.68
N THR A 105 -18.80 26.21 -46.43
CA THR A 105 -18.92 26.27 -47.87
C THR A 105 -17.75 25.62 -48.60
N GLU A 106 -16.58 25.50 -47.93
CA GLU A 106 -15.38 24.90 -48.50
C GLU A 106 -15.22 23.44 -48.08
N ALA A 107 -14.78 22.56 -49.02
CA ALA A 107 -14.44 21.19 -48.74
C ALA A 107 -13.22 21.10 -47.79
N LEU A 108 -13.26 20.20 -46.84
CA LEU A 108 -12.21 20.02 -45.85
C LEU A 108 -11.11 19.09 -46.42
N THR A 109 -9.93 19.60 -46.68
CA THR A 109 -8.75 18.76 -47.01
C THR A 109 -8.05 18.36 -45.73
N ALA A 110 -7.98 17.05 -45.46
CA ALA A 110 -7.30 16.48 -44.29
C ALA A 110 -6.01 15.80 -44.74
N THR A 111 -4.88 16.43 -44.46
CA THR A 111 -3.56 15.82 -44.76
C THR A 111 -3.14 14.95 -43.57
N MET A 112 -3.08 13.63 -43.82
CA MET A 112 -2.67 12.62 -42.85
C MET A 112 -1.14 12.48 -42.89
N GLN A 113 -0.53 12.58 -41.72
CA GLN A 113 0.91 12.31 -41.62
C GLN A 113 1.14 10.82 -41.36
N VAL A 114 2.07 10.21 -42.08
CA VAL A 114 2.53 8.84 -41.79
C VAL A 114 3.01 8.83 -40.34
N GLY A 115 2.35 8.08 -39.52
CA GLY A 115 2.59 8.04 -38.06
C GLY A 115 3.42 6.82 -37.70
N ASP A 116 4.47 7.02 -36.93
CA ASP A 116 4.89 6.01 -35.98
C ASP A 116 3.66 5.64 -35.15
N VAL A 117 3.50 4.36 -34.83
CA VAL A 117 2.42 3.90 -33.92
C VAL A 117 2.71 4.52 -32.57
N GLU A 118 2.32 5.76 -32.40
CA GLU A 118 2.26 6.40 -31.10
C GLU A 118 1.15 5.65 -30.33
N ILE A 119 1.57 4.87 -29.36
CA ILE A 119 0.72 4.57 -28.24
C ILE A 119 0.58 5.92 -27.51
N ALA A 120 -0.40 6.70 -27.93
CA ALA A 120 -0.82 7.89 -27.22
C ALA A 120 -1.35 7.42 -25.87
N THR A 121 -0.49 7.37 -24.88
CA THR A 121 -0.87 7.41 -23.47
C THR A 121 -1.22 8.85 -23.09
N GLU A 122 -1.98 9.53 -23.93
CA GLU A 122 -2.80 10.62 -23.44
C GLU A 122 -3.88 9.98 -22.57
N VAL A 123 -3.90 10.38 -21.31
CA VAL A 123 -5.14 10.42 -20.56
C VAL A 123 -5.96 11.55 -21.20
N THR A 124 -6.42 11.32 -22.43
CA THR A 124 -7.46 12.14 -23.01
C THR A 124 -8.61 12.07 -22.02
N ASP A 125 -9.18 13.20 -21.71
CA ASP A 125 -10.57 13.31 -21.25
C ASP A 125 -11.32 12.16 -21.88
N VAL A 126 -11.55 11.11 -21.08
CA VAL A 126 -12.35 9.98 -21.52
C VAL A 126 -13.66 10.59 -21.92
N ALA A 127 -13.87 10.62 -23.22
CA ALA A 127 -15.05 11.19 -23.80
C ALA A 127 -16.26 10.73 -22.99
N ASN A 128 -16.75 11.61 -22.18
CA ASN A 128 -18.08 11.72 -21.61
C ASN A 128 -18.96 10.46 -21.65
N GLY A 129 -18.48 9.27 -21.26
CA GLY A 129 -19.29 8.07 -21.18
C GLY A 129 -18.67 6.99 -20.30
N VAL A 130 -19.49 6.34 -19.52
CA VAL A 130 -19.12 5.10 -18.81
C VAL A 130 -18.85 4.03 -19.84
N THR A 131 -17.71 3.36 -19.76
CA THR A 131 -17.33 2.29 -20.70
C THR A 131 -17.62 0.92 -20.14
N VAL A 132 -17.76 -0.09 -21.00
CA VAL A 132 -17.87 -1.51 -20.61
C VAL A 132 -16.53 -2.26 -20.77
N GLU A 133 -15.44 -1.53 -21.05
CA GLU A 133 -14.09 -2.12 -21.09
C GLU A 133 -13.66 -2.54 -19.68
N PRO A 134 -13.10 -3.74 -19.51
CA PRO A 134 -12.69 -4.25 -18.20
C PRO A 134 -11.64 -3.35 -17.53
N ASP A 135 -10.69 -2.79 -18.30
CA ASP A 135 -9.58 -1.98 -17.79
C ASP A 135 -9.94 -0.50 -17.58
N GLN A 136 -11.18 -0.09 -17.89
CA GLN A 136 -11.64 1.31 -17.78
C GLN A 136 -12.77 1.46 -16.78
N ASN A 137 -12.73 0.75 -15.66
CA ASN A 137 -13.69 0.90 -14.58
C ASN A 137 -13.55 2.29 -13.92
N LEU A 138 -14.67 2.97 -13.66
CA LEU A 138 -14.67 4.27 -12.97
C LEU A 138 -14.25 4.17 -11.50
N SER A 139 -14.33 2.97 -10.91
CA SER A 139 -13.80 2.66 -9.58
C SER A 139 -12.27 2.63 -9.54
N ALA A 140 -11.59 2.54 -10.70
CA ALA A 140 -10.15 2.71 -10.77
C ALA A 140 -9.78 4.18 -10.58
N THR A 141 -8.80 4.42 -9.71
CA THR A 141 -8.20 5.75 -9.53
C THR A 141 -6.94 5.83 -10.36
N VAL A 142 -6.92 6.74 -11.31
CA VAL A 142 -5.74 7.03 -12.13
C VAL A 142 -5.20 8.39 -11.74
N LEU A 143 -3.98 8.41 -11.21
CA LEU A 143 -3.25 9.61 -10.85
C LEU A 143 -2.29 9.96 -11.98
N GLY A 144 -2.51 11.11 -12.58
CA GLY A 144 -1.59 11.72 -13.55
C GLY A 144 -0.51 12.57 -12.85
N GLN A 145 0.38 13.17 -13.65
CA GLN A 145 1.51 13.95 -13.12
C GLN A 145 1.07 15.05 -12.14
N ALA A 146 -0.04 15.74 -12.45
CA ALA A 146 -0.57 16.81 -11.61
C ALA A 146 -1.01 16.35 -10.21
N ASP A 147 -1.55 15.14 -10.11
CA ASP A 147 -1.94 14.52 -8.84
C ASP A 147 -0.71 14.00 -8.09
N ILE A 148 0.23 13.37 -8.82
CA ILE A 148 1.48 12.83 -8.29
C ILE A 148 2.35 13.94 -7.69
N ASP A 149 2.40 15.13 -8.30
CA ASP A 149 3.15 16.28 -7.79
C ASP A 149 2.68 16.74 -6.41
N ASN A 150 1.41 16.46 -6.05
CA ASN A 150 0.83 16.79 -4.75
C ASN A 150 0.98 15.68 -3.69
N LEU A 151 1.48 14.50 -4.08
CA LEU A 151 1.75 13.41 -3.15
C LEU A 151 3.02 13.70 -2.33
N PRO A 152 3.19 13.04 -1.16
CA PRO A 152 4.39 13.18 -0.35
C PRO A 152 5.68 12.87 -1.12
N ASN A 153 6.76 13.56 -0.76
CA ASN A 153 8.10 13.30 -1.32
C ASN A 153 8.76 12.08 -0.68
N ASN A 154 8.42 11.77 0.56
CA ASN A 154 8.94 10.62 1.28
C ASN A 154 8.31 9.32 0.77
N GLU A 155 9.11 8.29 0.52
CA GLU A 155 8.68 6.98 0.01
C GLU A 155 7.68 6.27 0.96
N ASP A 156 7.94 6.31 2.26
CA ASP A 156 7.08 5.67 3.26
C ASP A 156 5.70 6.36 3.31
N ASP A 157 5.69 7.69 3.29
CA ASP A 157 4.45 8.48 3.30
C ASP A 157 3.69 8.34 1.98
N LEU A 158 4.41 8.27 0.86
CA LEU A 158 3.81 8.01 -0.44
C LEU A 158 3.12 6.65 -0.44
N ARG A 159 3.77 5.62 0.07
CA ARG A 159 3.19 4.27 0.22
C ARG A 159 1.93 4.29 1.06
N ASP A 160 1.96 4.97 2.20
CA ASP A 160 0.81 5.08 3.11
C ASP A 160 -0.39 5.78 2.46
N VAL A 161 -0.15 6.86 1.73
CA VAL A 161 -1.21 7.57 0.99
C VAL A 161 -1.80 6.68 -0.10
N LEU A 162 -0.96 5.99 -0.87
CA LEU A 162 -1.42 5.07 -1.92
C LEU A 162 -2.23 3.91 -1.34
N GLN A 163 -1.82 3.33 -0.20
CA GLN A 163 -2.58 2.32 0.52
C GLN A 163 -3.92 2.86 1.03
N ALA A 164 -3.95 4.10 1.54
CA ALA A 164 -5.18 4.74 1.98
C ALA A 164 -6.16 4.95 0.80
N MET A 165 -5.66 5.30 -0.38
CA MET A 165 -6.45 5.43 -1.61
C MET A 165 -6.96 4.09 -2.13
N ALA A 166 -6.16 3.02 -1.98
CA ALA A 166 -6.57 1.66 -2.35
C ALA A 166 -7.74 1.15 -1.49
N GLY A 167 -7.86 1.70 -0.28
CA GLY A 167 -8.98 1.47 0.63
C GLY A 167 -8.91 0.13 1.37
N PRO A 168 -9.91 -0.19 2.20
CA PRO A 168 -9.94 -1.40 3.03
C PRO A 168 -10.00 -2.71 2.22
N GLY A 169 -10.39 -2.66 0.95
CA GLY A 169 -10.39 -3.82 0.06
C GLY A 169 -9.03 -4.46 -0.11
N ALA A 170 -7.96 -3.67 -0.03
CA ALA A 170 -6.58 -4.14 -0.13
C ALA A 170 -6.20 -5.13 0.98
N SER A 171 -6.51 -4.77 2.21
CA SER A 171 -6.22 -5.63 3.38
C SER A 171 -7.15 -6.84 3.46
N ALA A 172 -8.39 -6.72 2.98
CA ALA A 172 -9.36 -7.80 2.94
C ALA A 172 -9.02 -8.84 1.86
N ALA A 173 -8.56 -8.40 0.69
CA ALA A 173 -8.16 -9.25 -0.42
C ALA A 173 -6.93 -10.11 -0.10
N GLY A 174 -6.04 -9.65 0.76
CA GLY A 174 -4.89 -10.40 1.29
C GLY A 174 -5.23 -11.44 2.37
N GLY A 175 -6.48 -11.88 2.47
CA GLY A 175 -6.91 -12.93 3.41
C GLY A 175 -7.03 -12.47 4.86
N GLY A 176 -7.10 -11.18 5.12
CA GLY A 176 -7.33 -10.67 6.46
C GLY A 176 -6.13 -10.80 7.43
N GLN A 177 -4.95 -11.08 6.93
CA GLN A 177 -3.71 -11.16 7.72
C GLN A 177 -2.90 -9.84 7.70
N GLY A 178 -3.54 -8.72 7.44
CA GLY A 178 -2.88 -7.42 7.50
C GLY A 178 -1.95 -7.11 6.32
N GLY A 179 -2.05 -7.84 5.23
CA GLY A 179 -1.34 -7.51 3.97
C GLY A 179 -1.83 -6.17 3.41
N GLY A 180 -0.91 -5.24 3.14
CA GLY A 180 -1.20 -3.99 2.46
C GLY A 180 -1.54 -4.21 0.98
N ALA A 181 -1.81 -3.08 0.28
CA ALA A 181 -1.99 -3.08 -1.16
C ALA A 181 -0.78 -3.66 -1.90
N GLU A 182 -1.01 -4.50 -2.90
CA GLU A 182 0.06 -4.98 -3.77
C GLU A 182 0.56 -3.85 -4.67
N ILE A 183 1.84 -3.50 -4.54
CA ILE A 183 2.47 -2.49 -5.39
C ILE A 183 3.24 -3.19 -6.51
N MET A 184 2.87 -2.87 -7.73
CA MET A 184 3.56 -3.33 -8.95
C MET A 184 4.23 -2.14 -9.61
N VAL A 185 5.49 -2.32 -10.02
CA VAL A 185 6.26 -1.29 -10.74
C VAL A 185 6.62 -1.84 -12.10
N ASN A 186 6.17 -1.14 -13.15
CA ASN A 186 6.37 -1.56 -14.53
C ASN A 186 5.88 -3.00 -14.82
N GLY A 187 4.79 -3.45 -14.14
CA GLY A 187 4.25 -4.80 -14.28
C GLY A 187 4.96 -5.89 -13.48
N PHE A 188 6.03 -5.56 -12.77
CA PHE A 188 6.74 -6.50 -11.89
C PHE A 188 6.27 -6.37 -10.45
N ARG A 189 6.22 -7.50 -9.75
CA ARG A 189 5.97 -7.57 -8.31
C ARG A 189 7.24 -7.30 -7.53
N GLY A 190 7.08 -6.84 -6.29
CA GLY A 190 8.22 -6.62 -5.41
C GLY A 190 9.22 -5.59 -5.92
N GLY A 191 8.89 -4.88 -7.00
CA GLY A 191 9.65 -3.75 -7.48
C GLY A 191 9.71 -2.67 -6.41
N ARG A 192 10.88 -2.01 -6.29
CA ARG A 192 11.04 -0.90 -5.35
C ARG A 192 10.14 0.25 -5.77
N LEU A 193 9.51 0.90 -4.82
CA LEU A 193 8.74 2.10 -5.08
C LEU A 193 9.68 3.15 -5.68
N PRO A 194 9.42 3.62 -6.92
CA PRO A 194 10.26 4.65 -7.51
C PRO A 194 9.97 6.00 -6.85
N PRO A 195 10.98 6.88 -6.73
CA PRO A 195 10.75 8.24 -6.28
C PRO A 195 9.69 8.95 -7.13
N LYS A 196 8.91 9.82 -6.49
CA LYS A 196 7.78 10.53 -7.08
C LYS A 196 8.09 11.14 -8.46
N ASP A 197 9.27 11.72 -8.60
CA ASP A 197 9.71 12.40 -9.82
C ASP A 197 9.97 11.47 -11.01
N ALA A 198 10.20 10.16 -10.74
CA ALA A 198 10.36 9.14 -11.76
C ALA A 198 9.03 8.48 -12.19
N ILE A 199 7.92 8.81 -11.53
CA ILE A 199 6.61 8.22 -11.81
C ILE A 199 5.89 8.99 -12.92
N LEU A 200 5.38 8.27 -13.91
CA LEU A 200 4.53 8.80 -14.98
C LEU A 200 3.06 8.77 -14.56
N LYS A 201 2.62 7.61 -14.05
CA LYS A 201 1.21 7.32 -13.76
C LYS A 201 1.10 6.31 -12.62
N ILE A 202 0.11 6.47 -11.78
CA ILE A 202 -0.30 5.48 -10.78
C ILE A 202 -1.75 5.09 -11.05
N THR A 203 -2.01 3.79 -11.12
CA THR A 203 -3.36 3.25 -11.31
C THR A 203 -3.71 2.36 -10.12
N ILE A 204 -4.85 2.60 -9.49
CA ILE A 204 -5.30 1.89 -8.29
C ILE A 204 -6.65 1.24 -8.58
N ASN A 205 -6.83 -0.02 -8.18
CA ASN A 205 -8.08 -0.77 -8.31
C ASN A 205 -8.56 -0.98 -9.77
N GLN A 206 -7.64 -1.12 -10.71
CA GLN A 206 -7.98 -1.41 -12.11
C GLN A 206 -8.25 -2.90 -12.32
N ASN A 207 -9.27 -3.23 -13.11
CA ASN A 207 -9.64 -4.59 -13.55
C ASN A 207 -9.48 -5.68 -12.45
N PRO A 208 -10.40 -5.75 -11.48
CA PRO A 208 -10.19 -6.57 -10.28
C PRO A 208 -10.16 -8.08 -10.51
N TYR A 209 -10.62 -8.58 -11.67
CA TYR A 209 -10.73 -10.02 -11.96
C TYR A 209 -9.84 -10.52 -13.10
N SER A 210 -8.93 -9.71 -13.62
CA SER A 210 -7.98 -10.19 -14.64
C SER A 210 -7.17 -11.40 -14.14
N ALA A 211 -7.12 -12.46 -14.94
CA ALA A 211 -6.36 -13.67 -14.62
C ALA A 211 -4.83 -13.46 -14.69
N GLU A 212 -4.38 -12.38 -15.29
CA GLU A 212 -2.96 -11.98 -15.32
C GLU A 212 -2.36 -11.82 -13.92
N PHE A 213 -3.16 -11.38 -12.95
CA PHE A 213 -2.69 -11.07 -11.61
C PHE A 213 -3.05 -12.18 -10.61
N SER A 214 -2.16 -12.46 -9.65
CA SER A 214 -2.44 -13.47 -8.61
C SER A 214 -3.40 -12.97 -7.53
N GLN A 215 -3.44 -11.66 -7.28
CA GLN A 215 -4.32 -11.05 -6.30
C GLN A 215 -5.47 -10.29 -6.97
N PRO A 216 -6.63 -10.14 -6.30
CA PRO A 216 -7.72 -9.34 -6.83
C PRO A 216 -7.29 -7.89 -6.98
N GLY A 217 -7.81 -7.19 -7.99
CA GLY A 217 -7.46 -5.81 -8.26
C GLY A 217 -7.95 -4.80 -7.23
N PHE A 218 -8.74 -5.21 -6.24
CA PHE A 218 -9.06 -4.38 -5.07
C PHE A 218 -7.86 -4.30 -4.16
N GLY A 219 -7.20 -3.13 -4.18
CA GLY A 219 -5.96 -2.90 -3.44
C GLY A 219 -4.70 -3.09 -4.26
N ARG A 220 -4.78 -3.32 -5.56
CA ARG A 220 -3.60 -3.32 -6.43
C ARG A 220 -3.27 -1.89 -6.84
N ILE A 221 -1.99 -1.54 -6.70
CA ILE A 221 -1.41 -0.25 -7.08
C ILE A 221 -0.39 -0.52 -8.17
N GLU A 222 -0.65 -0.01 -9.36
CA GLU A 222 0.23 -0.16 -10.51
C GLU A 222 0.94 1.16 -10.80
N ILE A 223 2.25 1.17 -10.74
CA ILE A 223 3.11 2.33 -10.97
C ILE A 223 3.82 2.16 -12.29
N THR A 224 3.65 3.15 -13.16
CA THR A 224 4.37 3.25 -14.43
C THR A 224 5.44 4.33 -14.30
N THR A 225 6.70 4.00 -14.60
CA THR A 225 7.80 4.98 -14.59
C THR A 225 7.85 5.77 -15.90
N LYS A 226 8.45 6.95 -15.84
CA LYS A 226 8.62 7.82 -17.02
C LYS A 226 9.51 7.15 -18.07
N PRO A 227 9.09 7.12 -19.33
CA PRO A 227 9.93 6.71 -20.44
C PRO A 227 10.90 7.84 -20.85
N GLY A 228 11.80 7.54 -21.75
CA GLY A 228 12.59 8.54 -22.45
C GLY A 228 11.73 9.46 -23.33
N ASN A 229 12.26 10.61 -23.68
CA ASN A 229 11.60 11.62 -24.53
C ASN A 229 12.42 11.88 -25.80
N ASP A 230 11.74 12.31 -26.89
CA ASP A 230 12.39 12.78 -28.11
C ASP A 230 12.92 14.21 -28.02
N THR A 231 12.59 14.92 -26.97
CA THR A 231 13.08 16.27 -26.67
C THR A 231 13.75 16.30 -25.31
N TRP A 232 14.81 17.07 -25.19
CA TRP A 232 15.49 17.26 -23.93
C TRP A 232 14.57 17.95 -22.92
N ARG A 233 14.42 17.32 -21.78
CA ARG A 233 13.66 17.83 -20.63
C ARG A 233 14.34 17.41 -19.35
N GLY A 234 14.24 18.26 -18.33
CA GLY A 234 14.79 17.91 -17.05
C GLY A 234 14.19 18.75 -15.94
N SER A 235 14.45 18.31 -14.71
CA SER A 235 14.16 19.11 -13.53
C SER A 235 15.16 18.83 -12.42
N ILE A 236 15.38 19.87 -11.61
CA ILE A 236 16.13 19.78 -10.35
C ILE A 236 15.15 20.19 -9.27
N SER A 237 15.07 19.41 -8.21
CA SER A 237 14.22 19.75 -7.06
C SER A 237 14.98 19.58 -5.75
N THR A 238 14.56 20.36 -4.76
CA THR A 238 15.06 20.30 -3.40
C THR A 238 13.91 20.46 -2.41
N SER A 239 13.96 19.75 -1.30
CA SER A 239 13.02 19.95 -0.19
C SER A 239 13.77 20.05 1.15
N PHE A 240 13.21 20.87 2.03
CA PHE A 240 13.76 21.16 3.36
C PHE A 240 12.67 21.11 4.41
N ARG A 241 12.98 20.46 5.51
CA ARG A 241 12.17 20.46 6.73
C ARG A 241 13.08 20.62 7.93
N ASN A 242 12.61 21.39 8.89
CA ASN A 242 13.31 21.57 10.16
C ASN A 242 12.32 21.59 11.32
N SER A 243 12.68 20.95 12.42
CA SER A 243 11.88 20.88 13.64
C SER A 243 11.47 22.24 14.19
N ALA A 244 12.22 23.32 13.92
CA ALA A 244 11.86 24.67 14.36
C ALA A 244 10.45 25.09 13.93
N LEU A 245 10.00 24.64 12.75
CA LEU A 245 8.67 24.93 12.20
C LEU A 245 7.60 23.87 12.58
N ASP A 246 8.00 22.75 13.18
CA ASP A 246 7.10 21.68 13.53
C ASP A 246 6.47 21.89 14.92
N ALA A 247 5.29 21.36 15.15
CA ALA A 247 4.70 21.31 16.48
C ALA A 247 5.31 20.16 17.30
N ARG A 248 5.37 20.33 18.61
CA ARG A 248 5.79 19.29 19.55
C ARG A 248 4.72 18.18 19.59
N ASN A 249 5.14 16.91 19.67
CA ASN A 249 4.24 15.78 19.92
C ASN A 249 3.62 15.92 21.33
N ALA A 250 2.33 15.61 21.44
CA ALA A 250 1.60 15.77 22.72
C ALA A 250 2.17 14.93 23.88
N PHE A 251 2.80 13.80 23.59
CA PHE A 251 3.43 12.91 24.57
C PHE A 251 4.92 13.19 24.80
N ALA A 252 5.54 14.06 24.03
CA ALA A 252 6.94 14.42 24.19
C ALA A 252 7.06 15.60 25.16
N GLN A 253 7.92 15.50 26.18
CA GLN A 253 8.22 16.63 27.07
C GLN A 253 9.00 17.71 26.34
N THR A 254 9.95 17.32 25.51
CA THR A 254 10.78 18.20 24.68
C THR A 254 10.62 17.84 23.21
N LYS A 255 10.94 18.77 22.32
CA LYS A 255 10.89 18.54 20.88
C LYS A 255 12.24 18.01 20.38
N PRO A 256 12.30 16.82 19.73
CA PRO A 256 13.55 16.35 19.14
C PRO A 256 13.99 17.27 18.00
N ASP A 257 15.30 17.46 17.85
CA ASP A 257 15.86 18.23 16.75
C ASP A 257 15.91 17.37 15.48
N VAL A 258 14.90 17.53 14.66
CA VAL A 258 14.68 16.76 13.43
C VAL A 258 14.86 17.64 12.22
N SER A 259 15.53 17.11 11.19
CA SER A 259 15.72 17.81 9.93
C SER A 259 15.66 16.86 8.74
N GLN A 260 15.23 17.37 7.60
CA GLN A 260 15.28 16.65 6.33
C GLN A 260 15.79 17.58 5.24
N GLN A 261 16.66 17.02 4.41
CA GLN A 261 17.15 17.64 3.19
C GLN A 261 17.09 16.60 2.07
N GLN A 262 16.44 16.94 0.98
CA GLN A 262 16.35 16.09 -0.18
C GLN A 262 16.71 16.88 -1.42
N TYR A 263 17.51 16.27 -2.26
CA TYR A 263 17.95 16.80 -3.55
C TYR A 263 17.66 15.75 -4.61
N SER A 264 16.99 16.14 -5.68
CA SER A 264 16.76 15.24 -6.81
C SER A 264 16.93 15.95 -8.15
N PHE A 265 17.29 15.17 -9.15
CA PHE A 265 17.33 15.62 -10.52
C PHE A 265 16.75 14.54 -11.44
N ASN A 266 16.18 14.95 -12.53
CA ASN A 266 15.87 14.07 -13.65
C ASN A 266 16.21 14.75 -14.98
N ILE A 267 16.58 13.94 -15.95
CA ILE A 267 16.85 14.35 -17.31
C ILE A 267 16.39 13.27 -18.28
N SER A 268 15.81 13.68 -19.39
CA SER A 268 15.37 12.79 -20.45
C SER A 268 15.62 13.42 -21.80
N GLY A 269 15.88 12.61 -22.80
CA GLY A 269 16.10 13.08 -24.16
C GLY A 269 16.39 11.94 -25.13
N PRO A 270 16.56 12.26 -26.42
CA PRO A 270 16.94 11.29 -27.44
C PRO A 270 18.45 10.99 -27.39
N LEU A 271 18.82 9.71 -27.34
CA LEU A 271 20.17 9.25 -27.65
C LEU A 271 20.35 9.16 -29.16
N ILE A 272 19.34 8.57 -29.83
CA ILE A 272 19.25 8.54 -31.30
C ILE A 272 17.85 9.04 -31.64
N LYS A 273 17.76 10.17 -32.32
CA LYS A 273 16.47 10.78 -32.68
C LYS A 273 15.53 9.76 -33.31
N LYS A 274 14.29 9.68 -32.84
CA LYS A 274 13.23 8.78 -33.27
C LYS A 274 13.51 7.28 -33.10
N LYS A 275 14.65 6.88 -32.52
CA LYS A 275 15.04 5.47 -32.40
C LYS A 275 15.34 5.05 -30.97
N MET A 276 16.05 5.90 -30.23
CA MET A 276 16.45 5.57 -28.86
C MET A 276 16.36 6.79 -27.97
N SER A 277 15.60 6.67 -26.92
CA SER A 277 15.45 7.71 -25.89
C SER A 277 15.88 7.18 -24.53
N PHE A 278 16.20 8.10 -23.63
CA PHE A 278 16.53 7.76 -22.26
C PHE A 278 15.85 8.67 -21.25
N PHE A 279 15.70 8.15 -20.03
CA PHE A 279 15.31 8.87 -18.83
C PHE A 279 16.29 8.49 -17.73
N ALA A 280 16.89 9.49 -17.06
CA ALA A 280 17.74 9.30 -15.89
C ALA A 280 17.23 10.12 -14.73
N PHE A 281 17.29 9.55 -13.54
CA PHE A 281 16.86 10.14 -12.29
C PHE A 281 17.87 9.85 -11.19
N GLY A 282 18.14 10.82 -10.33
CA GLY A 282 18.97 10.67 -9.14
C GLY A 282 18.40 11.45 -7.96
N GLU A 283 18.50 10.86 -6.77
CA GLU A 283 18.05 11.46 -5.52
C GLU A 283 19.02 11.14 -4.40
N ARG A 284 19.27 12.13 -3.56
CA ARG A 284 19.91 11.98 -2.25
C ARG A 284 19.06 12.63 -1.18
N ARG A 285 18.87 11.93 -0.07
CA ARG A 285 18.09 12.38 1.06
C ARG A 285 18.86 12.15 2.35
N ASN A 286 19.08 13.23 3.09
CA ASN A 286 19.61 13.23 4.44
C ASN A 286 18.46 13.50 5.41
N LEU A 287 18.29 12.63 6.36
CA LEU A 287 17.21 12.65 7.31
C LEU A 287 17.79 12.52 8.72
N THR A 288 17.57 13.50 9.58
CA THR A 288 17.75 13.32 11.01
C THR A 288 16.37 13.15 11.62
N GLY A 289 15.92 11.89 11.73
CA GLY A 289 14.71 11.51 12.43
C GLY A 289 14.94 11.30 13.91
N GLY A 290 13.89 11.02 14.64
CA GLY A 290 14.00 10.70 16.05
C GLY A 290 12.65 10.56 16.71
N SER A 291 12.60 9.79 17.79
CA SER A 291 11.40 9.60 18.60
C SER A 291 11.66 9.89 20.06
N THR A 292 10.59 10.21 20.77
CA THR A 292 10.65 10.32 22.23
C THR A 292 10.36 8.94 22.83
N THR A 293 11.31 8.43 23.62
CA THR A 293 11.10 7.27 24.46
C THR A 293 10.45 7.70 25.77
N THR A 294 9.37 7.05 26.14
CA THR A 294 8.72 7.23 27.44
C THR A 294 8.61 5.87 28.11
N ALA A 295 9.38 5.64 29.14
CA ALA A 295 9.52 4.37 29.82
C ALA A 295 9.36 4.55 31.34
N ILE A 296 9.09 3.47 32.07
CA ILE A 296 9.12 3.42 33.51
C ILE A 296 10.28 2.50 33.91
N ILE A 297 11.38 3.08 34.31
CA ILE A 297 12.56 2.34 34.78
C ILE A 297 12.58 2.24 36.31
N PRO A 298 13.47 1.42 36.93
CA PRO A 298 13.51 1.26 38.39
C PRO A 298 13.62 2.56 39.18
N THR A 299 14.26 3.58 38.63
CA THR A 299 14.45 4.91 39.29
C THR A 299 13.27 5.85 39.06
N GLY A 300 12.25 5.45 38.33
CA GLY A 300 11.03 6.23 38.02
C GLY A 300 10.80 6.49 36.52
N PRO A 301 9.98 7.48 36.17
CA PRO A 301 9.70 7.81 34.78
C PRO A 301 10.97 8.25 34.04
N PHE A 302 11.19 7.69 32.86
CA PHE A 302 12.28 8.00 31.96
C PHE A 302 11.74 8.59 30.67
N VAL A 303 12.24 9.75 30.26
CA VAL A 303 11.89 10.37 28.99
C VAL A 303 13.15 10.83 28.30
N ALA A 304 13.35 10.40 27.05
CA ALA A 304 14.51 10.82 26.25
C ALA A 304 14.13 10.98 24.78
N ASN A 305 14.72 11.97 24.12
CA ASN A 305 14.68 12.10 22.68
C ASN A 305 15.86 11.33 22.06
N VAL A 306 15.57 10.32 21.26
CA VAL A 306 16.59 9.52 20.59
C VAL A 306 16.57 9.86 19.09
N LEU A 307 17.69 10.37 18.59
CA LEU A 307 17.84 10.68 17.17
C LEU A 307 18.13 9.41 16.36
N ALA A 308 17.55 9.31 15.18
CA ALA A 308 17.70 8.22 14.23
C ALA A 308 18.07 8.77 12.84
N PRO A 309 19.32 9.19 12.64
CA PRO A 309 19.78 9.69 11.36
C PRO A 309 19.73 8.61 10.28
N ALA A 310 19.35 9.01 9.06
CA ALA A 310 19.37 8.16 7.88
C ALA A 310 19.84 8.93 6.66
N ASP A 311 20.71 8.32 5.87
CA ASP A 311 21.15 8.78 4.56
C ASP A 311 20.69 7.80 3.51
N SER A 312 20.04 8.28 2.46
CA SER A 312 19.59 7.43 1.36
C SER A 312 19.93 8.05 0.02
N MET A 313 20.28 7.20 -0.92
CA MET A 313 20.59 7.55 -2.31
C MET A 313 19.87 6.59 -3.23
N SER A 314 19.25 7.11 -4.27
CA SER A 314 18.66 6.30 -5.34
C SER A 314 19.05 6.87 -6.71
N PHE A 315 19.23 5.96 -7.65
CA PHE A 315 19.53 6.27 -9.04
C PHE A 315 18.75 5.33 -9.94
N ASN A 316 18.15 5.86 -11.00
CA ASN A 316 17.46 5.08 -12.01
C ASN A 316 17.86 5.59 -13.40
N ILE A 317 18.13 4.68 -14.33
CA ILE A 317 18.27 4.96 -15.74
C ILE A 317 17.41 4.00 -16.55
N ARG A 318 16.66 4.53 -17.49
CA ARG A 318 15.84 3.78 -18.43
C ARG A 318 16.17 4.19 -19.83
N THR A 319 16.29 3.24 -20.74
CA THR A 319 16.41 3.45 -22.17
C THR A 319 15.29 2.71 -22.88
N ASP A 320 14.69 3.39 -23.85
CA ASP A 320 13.67 2.82 -24.71
C ASP A 320 14.19 2.86 -26.14
N TYR A 321 14.36 1.67 -26.76
CA TYR A 321 14.93 1.48 -28.07
C TYR A 321 13.90 0.87 -29.04
N LEU A 322 13.55 1.62 -30.07
CA LEU A 322 12.72 1.17 -31.17
C LEU A 322 13.61 0.37 -32.14
N ILE A 323 13.68 -0.96 -32.01
CA ILE A 323 14.45 -1.85 -32.86
C ILE A 323 13.96 -1.70 -34.30
N ASN A 324 12.65 -1.77 -34.46
CA ASN A 324 11.93 -1.49 -35.72
C ASN A 324 10.47 -1.08 -35.35
N GLN A 325 9.64 -0.76 -36.35
CA GLN A 325 8.25 -0.33 -36.15
C GLN A 325 7.36 -1.32 -35.35
N LYS A 326 7.79 -2.59 -35.28
CA LYS A 326 7.03 -3.66 -34.61
C LYS A 326 7.63 -4.08 -33.26
N ASN A 327 8.88 -3.70 -32.98
CA ASN A 327 9.60 -4.20 -31.79
C ASN A 327 10.20 -3.04 -30.98
N THR A 328 9.82 -2.94 -29.74
CA THR A 328 10.34 -1.97 -28.77
C THR A 328 10.99 -2.69 -27.61
N LEU A 329 12.24 -2.32 -27.30
CA LEU A 329 13.01 -2.83 -26.17
C LEU A 329 13.17 -1.73 -25.12
N GLY A 330 12.69 -1.94 -23.93
CA GLY A 330 12.91 -1.09 -22.76
C GLY A 330 13.90 -1.76 -21.81
N VAL A 331 14.92 -1.04 -21.37
CA VAL A 331 15.87 -1.50 -20.35
C VAL A 331 15.90 -0.45 -19.24
N SER A 332 15.66 -0.87 -18.00
CA SER A 332 15.70 0.00 -16.83
C SER A 332 16.58 -0.61 -15.75
N TYR A 333 17.49 0.20 -15.22
CA TYR A 333 18.32 -0.16 -14.07
C TYR A 333 18.09 0.82 -12.95
N GLN A 334 17.84 0.31 -11.74
CA GLN A 334 17.69 1.09 -10.53
C GLN A 334 18.68 0.62 -9.46
N HIS A 335 19.37 1.56 -8.85
CA HIS A 335 20.17 1.36 -7.65
C HIS A 335 19.61 2.18 -6.50
N SER A 336 19.60 1.61 -5.30
CA SER A 336 19.29 2.36 -4.08
C SER A 336 20.16 1.90 -2.93
N LYS A 337 20.51 2.83 -2.05
CA LYS A 337 21.26 2.58 -0.83
C LYS A 337 20.68 3.41 0.30
N ARG A 338 20.56 2.80 1.48
CA ARG A 338 20.13 3.48 2.70
C ARG A 338 20.99 3.03 3.88
N ASN A 339 21.52 4.01 4.59
CA ASN A 339 22.17 3.82 5.90
C ASN A 339 21.27 4.45 6.96
N SER A 340 21.05 3.77 8.05
CA SER A 340 20.18 4.24 9.14
C SER A 340 20.81 3.89 10.48
N LEU A 341 20.91 4.87 11.35
CA LEU A 341 21.34 4.67 12.73
C LEU A 341 20.12 4.65 13.64
N ASN A 342 20.18 3.90 14.73
CA ASN A 342 19.09 3.80 15.70
C ASN A 342 17.72 3.48 15.02
N GLN A 343 17.67 2.50 14.14
CA GLN A 343 16.49 2.21 13.31
C GLN A 343 15.21 2.05 14.13
N GLU A 344 15.28 1.55 15.36
CA GLU A 344 14.13 1.37 16.26
C GLU A 344 13.47 2.69 16.66
N PHE A 345 14.21 3.79 16.56
CA PHE A 345 13.76 5.14 16.91
C PHE A 345 13.45 6.01 15.68
N ALA A 346 13.60 5.45 14.49
CA ALA A 346 13.21 6.13 13.27
C ALA A 346 11.69 6.31 13.24
N VAL A 347 11.22 7.56 13.14
CA VAL A 347 9.81 7.84 12.89
C VAL A 347 9.58 8.05 11.40
N SER A 348 8.45 7.61 10.91
CA SER A 348 7.93 8.01 9.61
C SER A 348 7.61 9.50 9.67
N PHE A 349 8.12 10.30 8.70
CA PHE A 349 7.96 11.76 8.68
C PHE A 349 6.63 12.24 8.12
N GLY A 350 5.81 11.29 7.66
CA GLY A 350 4.49 11.59 7.15
C GLY A 350 3.44 11.61 8.24
N GLY A 351 2.63 12.59 8.24
CA GLY A 351 1.50 12.66 9.15
C GLY A 351 0.53 11.51 8.91
N GLY A 352 0.65 10.49 9.69
CA GLY A 352 -0.32 9.48 10.06
C GLY A 352 -1.47 9.12 9.11
N PHE A 353 -1.20 8.77 7.85
CA PHE A 353 -2.22 8.16 6.99
C PHE A 353 -2.25 6.63 7.11
N GLY A 354 -1.21 6.03 7.70
CA GLY A 354 -1.02 4.60 7.74
C GLY A 354 -0.76 4.02 9.11
N GLY A 355 -1.61 4.24 10.06
CA GLY A 355 -1.73 3.38 11.23
C GLY A 355 -2.43 2.07 10.88
N GLY A 356 -1.99 1.36 9.84
CA GLY A 356 -2.40 -0.01 9.60
C GLY A 356 -1.38 -0.94 10.26
N PRO A 357 -1.77 -1.83 11.19
CA PRO A 357 -0.94 -2.93 11.64
C PRO A 357 -0.87 -3.99 10.55
N GLY A 358 -0.09 -3.69 9.51
CA GLY A 358 0.09 -4.58 8.36
C GLY A 358 1.56 -4.79 8.05
N GLY A 359 2.24 -5.44 8.93
CA GLY A 359 3.61 -5.87 8.79
C GLY A 359 3.80 -7.18 9.54
N GLY A 360 3.17 -8.24 9.03
CA GLY A 360 3.44 -9.60 9.48
C GLY A 360 4.83 -10.04 9.03
N GLY A 361 5.80 -9.69 9.80
CA GLY A 361 7.16 -10.19 9.77
C GLY A 361 7.76 -9.78 11.09
N GLY A 362 8.02 -10.76 11.96
CA GLY A 362 8.52 -10.57 13.31
C GLY A 362 9.71 -9.61 13.38
N ARG A 363 9.41 -8.34 13.44
CA ARG A 363 10.31 -7.30 13.94
C ARG A 363 9.64 -6.70 15.15
N GLY A 364 10.14 -7.14 16.31
CA GLY A 364 9.87 -6.47 17.55
C GLY A 364 10.19 -4.99 17.40
N GLY A 365 9.21 -4.16 17.68
CA GLY A 365 9.36 -2.74 17.93
C GLY A 365 10.05 -1.95 16.82
N GLY A 366 9.31 -1.39 15.90
CA GLY A 366 9.86 -0.47 14.94
C GLY A 366 8.81 0.39 14.28
N GLY A 367 8.64 1.62 14.78
CA GLY A 367 8.33 2.77 13.99
C GLY A 367 6.99 2.86 13.29
N ALA A 368 5.92 2.30 13.80
CA ALA A 368 4.60 2.82 13.49
C ALA A 368 4.43 4.12 14.28
N SER A 369 4.20 5.23 13.60
CA SER A 369 3.82 6.48 14.22
C SER A 369 2.66 6.21 15.19
N GLY A 370 2.91 6.35 16.48
CA GLY A 370 1.91 6.16 17.50
C GLY A 370 2.10 4.96 18.44
N VAL A 371 3.16 4.17 18.30
CA VAL A 371 3.51 3.15 19.28
C VAL A 371 4.38 3.76 20.36
N VAL A 372 4.04 3.47 21.64
CA VAL A 372 4.91 3.80 22.77
C VAL A 372 6.25 3.17 22.54
N ASN A 373 7.26 4.01 22.54
CA ASN A 373 8.61 3.51 22.55
C ASN A 373 9.09 3.38 24.00
N TYR A 374 8.88 2.21 24.59
CA TYR A 374 9.49 1.84 25.87
C TYR A 374 10.97 1.48 25.73
N THR A 375 11.47 1.52 24.52
CA THR A 375 12.82 1.07 24.20
C THR A 375 13.82 2.11 24.62
N LEU A 376 14.75 1.73 25.47
CA LEU A 376 15.84 2.58 25.91
C LEU A 376 16.90 2.75 24.79
N PRO A 377 17.65 3.86 24.79
CA PRO A 377 18.60 4.18 23.72
C PRO A 377 19.65 3.10 23.42
N GLU A 378 20.03 2.33 24.43
CA GLU A 378 21.01 1.23 24.29
C GLU A 378 20.56 0.08 23.36
N ARG A 379 19.25 -0.04 23.13
CA ARG A 379 18.68 -1.09 22.24
C ARG A 379 18.82 -0.76 20.76
N GLY A 380 19.37 0.41 20.43
CA GLY A 380 19.49 0.88 19.06
C GLY A 380 20.22 -0.10 18.14
N THR A 381 19.75 -0.20 16.89
CA THR A 381 20.36 -1.01 15.83
C THR A 381 20.69 -0.12 14.64
N ASP A 382 21.89 -0.24 14.11
CA ASP A 382 22.28 0.43 12.88
C ASP A 382 22.05 -0.50 11.69
N SER A 383 21.52 0.01 10.61
CA SER A 383 21.24 -0.77 9.41
C SER A 383 21.79 -0.13 8.14
N ASN A 384 22.23 -1.00 7.22
CA ASN A 384 22.66 -0.63 5.88
C ASN A 384 21.96 -1.55 4.89
N SER A 385 21.29 -0.97 3.92
CA SER A 385 20.64 -1.73 2.84
C SER A 385 21.02 -1.15 1.48
N ALA A 386 21.25 -2.02 0.53
CA ALA A 386 21.48 -1.65 -0.86
C ALA A 386 20.75 -2.62 -1.78
N GLY A 387 20.26 -2.11 -2.89
CA GLY A 387 19.58 -2.93 -3.88
C GLY A 387 19.81 -2.46 -5.29
N ASN A 388 19.85 -3.43 -6.18
CA ASN A 388 20.00 -3.26 -7.62
C ASN A 388 18.84 -3.99 -8.29
N ASP A 389 18.22 -3.37 -9.26
CA ASP A 389 17.08 -3.90 -10.02
C ASP A 389 17.29 -3.62 -11.51
N LEU A 390 17.39 -4.68 -12.29
CA LEU A 390 17.47 -4.60 -13.76
C LEU A 390 16.19 -5.15 -14.33
N GLN A 391 15.49 -4.37 -15.13
CA GLN A 391 14.27 -4.73 -15.84
C GLN A 391 14.49 -4.62 -17.34
N ILE A 392 14.11 -5.65 -18.07
CA ILE A 392 14.15 -5.69 -19.53
C ILE A 392 12.75 -6.03 -20.02
N THR A 393 12.20 -5.22 -20.90
CA THR A 393 10.87 -5.42 -21.47
C THR A 393 10.96 -5.37 -22.97
N ASN A 394 10.38 -6.34 -23.65
CA ASN A 394 10.28 -6.34 -25.10
C ASN A 394 8.82 -6.45 -25.51
N THR A 395 8.34 -5.52 -26.33
CA THR A 395 7.00 -5.57 -26.91
C THR A 395 7.13 -5.79 -28.41
N SER A 396 6.53 -6.87 -28.89
CA SER A 396 6.58 -7.28 -30.30
C SER A 396 5.18 -7.32 -30.90
N ILE A 397 4.92 -6.52 -31.93
CA ILE A 397 3.71 -6.56 -32.75
C ILE A 397 3.94 -7.60 -33.86
N ILE A 398 3.62 -8.87 -33.56
CA ILE A 398 3.83 -9.98 -34.50
C ILE A 398 2.92 -9.79 -35.73
N THR A 399 1.65 -9.53 -35.49
CA THR A 399 0.66 -9.14 -36.49
C THR A 399 -0.23 -8.02 -35.94
N SER A 400 -1.07 -7.41 -36.76
CA SER A 400 -2.06 -6.42 -36.29
C SER A 400 -3.04 -6.94 -35.23
N ARG A 401 -3.07 -8.24 -35.00
CA ARG A 401 -3.96 -8.92 -34.03
C ARG A 401 -3.23 -9.66 -32.92
N LEU A 402 -1.92 -9.89 -33.09
CA LEU A 402 -1.12 -10.68 -32.15
C LEU A 402 0.05 -9.86 -31.65
N ILE A 403 0.09 -9.68 -30.35
CA ILE A 403 1.14 -8.94 -29.65
C ILE A 403 1.73 -9.85 -28.58
N ASN A 404 3.05 -9.82 -28.50
CA ASN A 404 3.82 -10.48 -27.46
C ASN A 404 4.50 -9.45 -26.55
N GLU A 405 4.49 -9.71 -25.27
CA GLU A 405 5.19 -8.94 -24.24
C GLU A 405 6.03 -9.87 -23.40
N ALA A 406 7.35 -9.82 -23.60
CA ALA A 406 8.31 -10.55 -22.79
C ALA A 406 8.97 -9.58 -21.79
N ARG A 407 9.03 -9.98 -20.51
CA ARG A 407 9.55 -9.17 -19.41
C ARG A 407 10.48 -10.00 -18.54
N LEU A 408 11.63 -9.44 -18.24
CA LEU A 408 12.65 -10.06 -17.38
C LEU A 408 13.08 -9.06 -16.31
N ARG A 409 13.11 -9.51 -15.05
CA ARG A 409 13.64 -8.74 -13.94
C ARG A 409 14.72 -9.55 -13.23
N PHE A 410 15.78 -8.85 -12.85
CA PHE A 410 16.85 -9.35 -11.99
C PHE A 410 17.05 -8.37 -10.85
N GLY A 411 16.79 -8.83 -9.62
CA GLY A 411 16.99 -8.09 -8.38
C GLY A 411 18.14 -8.65 -7.56
N TYR A 412 18.94 -7.78 -6.96
CA TYR A 412 19.97 -8.13 -5.99
C TYR A 412 19.91 -7.18 -4.81
N ASP A 413 19.51 -7.70 -3.65
CA ASP A 413 19.35 -6.94 -2.42
C ASP A 413 20.32 -7.40 -1.34
N THR A 414 20.89 -6.44 -0.64
CA THR A 414 21.71 -6.69 0.56
C THR A 414 21.17 -5.88 1.73
N SER A 415 21.14 -6.49 2.91
CA SER A 415 20.77 -5.79 4.14
C SER A 415 21.66 -6.26 5.27
N THR A 416 22.23 -5.33 6.00
CA THR A 416 23.01 -5.62 7.22
C THR A 416 22.39 -4.83 8.36
N ALA A 417 22.17 -5.46 9.50
CA ALA A 417 21.77 -4.81 10.74
C ALA A 417 22.70 -5.21 11.86
N LYS A 418 23.12 -4.26 12.70
CA LYS A 418 24.06 -4.47 13.79
C LYS A 418 23.56 -3.76 15.04
N ALA A 419 23.48 -4.47 16.16
CA ALA A 419 23.23 -3.89 17.47
C ALA A 419 24.33 -2.89 17.84
N ARG A 420 23.94 -1.74 18.38
CA ARG A 420 24.90 -0.72 18.89
C ARG A 420 25.52 -1.16 20.21
N THR A 421 24.71 -1.75 21.07
CA THR A 421 25.15 -2.30 22.35
C THR A 421 25.06 -3.83 22.28
N ALA A 422 26.17 -4.48 22.52
CA ALA A 422 26.21 -5.94 22.70
C ALA A 422 25.73 -6.29 24.12
N GLY A 423 25.13 -7.45 24.29
CA GLY A 423 24.70 -7.95 25.59
C GLY A 423 23.28 -8.50 25.57
N ILE A 424 22.84 -8.88 26.74
CA ILE A 424 21.50 -9.46 26.97
C ILE A 424 20.43 -8.41 26.73
N ALA A 425 19.35 -8.82 26.09
CA ALA A 425 18.15 -8.02 25.97
C ALA A 425 17.27 -8.18 27.24
N ILE A 426 16.69 -7.09 27.69
CA ILE A 426 15.79 -7.03 28.85
C ILE A 426 14.46 -6.45 28.40
N ASN A 427 13.40 -7.22 28.45
CA ASN A 427 12.03 -6.77 28.19
C ASN A 427 11.25 -6.78 29.50
N VAL A 428 10.82 -5.62 29.95
CA VAL A 428 9.92 -5.49 31.09
C VAL A 428 8.58 -5.01 30.53
N LEU A 429 7.60 -5.89 30.51
CA LEU A 429 6.31 -5.66 29.85
C LEU A 429 5.67 -4.37 30.39
N ASP A 430 5.21 -3.53 29.46
CA ASP A 430 4.57 -2.23 29.74
C ASP A 430 5.40 -1.24 30.59
N ALA A 431 6.70 -1.48 30.75
CA ALA A 431 7.58 -0.60 31.49
C ALA A 431 8.77 -0.10 30.65
N PHE A 432 9.69 -1.00 30.25
CA PHE A 432 10.82 -0.64 29.41
C PHE A 432 11.42 -1.85 28.67
N ASN A 433 12.11 -1.58 27.57
CA ASN A 433 13.00 -2.51 26.86
C ASN A 433 14.42 -1.96 26.94
N GLY A 434 15.30 -2.64 27.66
CA GLY A 434 16.68 -2.21 27.92
C GLY A 434 17.70 -3.29 27.55
N GLY A 435 18.97 -3.05 27.91
CA GLY A 435 20.08 -3.93 27.58
C GLY A 435 20.45 -3.90 26.10
N GLY A 436 21.07 -5.01 25.62
CA GLY A 436 21.46 -5.12 24.22
C GLY A 436 20.27 -5.34 23.28
N SER A 437 20.45 -5.06 21.98
CA SER A 437 19.47 -5.39 20.97
C SER A 437 19.42 -6.88 20.69
N THR A 438 18.21 -7.44 20.56
CA THR A 438 18.01 -8.84 20.15
C THR A 438 18.55 -9.13 18.76
N THR A 439 18.69 -8.13 17.89
CA THR A 439 19.16 -8.28 16.50
C THR A 439 20.58 -8.85 16.43
N GLY A 440 21.48 -8.47 17.37
CA GLY A 440 22.88 -8.83 17.30
C GLY A 440 23.52 -8.34 16.00
N LEU A 441 23.92 -9.29 15.14
CA LEU A 441 24.37 -9.03 13.77
C LEU A 441 23.51 -9.83 12.80
N SER A 442 22.97 -9.15 11.79
CA SER A 442 22.24 -9.78 10.69
C SER A 442 22.79 -9.32 9.34
N ASN A 443 22.99 -10.25 8.42
CA ASN A 443 23.40 -9.97 7.03
C ASN A 443 22.58 -10.83 6.08
N SER A 444 21.78 -10.19 5.22
CA SER A 444 20.94 -10.87 4.23
C SER A 444 21.36 -10.48 2.82
N ARG A 445 21.35 -11.46 1.93
CA ARG A 445 21.54 -11.29 0.49
C ARG A 445 20.42 -12.04 -0.22
N THR A 446 19.69 -11.33 -1.07
CA THR A 446 18.59 -11.90 -1.83
C THR A 446 18.82 -11.65 -3.31
N PHE A 447 18.63 -12.69 -4.11
CA PHE A 447 18.62 -12.63 -5.57
C PHE A 447 17.21 -12.99 -6.02
N ASP A 448 16.60 -12.10 -6.79
CA ASP A 448 15.26 -12.25 -7.35
C ASP A 448 15.33 -12.30 -8.87
N TYR A 449 14.73 -13.32 -9.46
CA TYR A 449 14.56 -13.47 -10.89
C TYR A 449 13.09 -13.58 -11.20
N GLU A 450 12.60 -12.78 -12.12
CA GLU A 450 11.21 -12.84 -12.58
C GLU A 450 11.17 -12.82 -14.09
N LEU A 451 10.56 -13.85 -14.68
CA LEU A 451 10.28 -13.97 -16.11
C LEU A 451 8.76 -13.93 -16.29
N GLN A 452 8.31 -13.10 -17.22
CA GLN A 452 6.92 -13.03 -17.65
C GLN A 452 6.89 -13.02 -19.18
N ASP A 453 6.01 -13.82 -19.77
CA ASP A 453 5.78 -13.81 -21.22
C ASP A 453 4.28 -13.88 -21.52
N TYR A 454 3.76 -12.89 -22.22
CA TYR A 454 2.34 -12.70 -22.47
C TYR A 454 2.06 -12.60 -23.96
N LEU A 455 1.03 -13.31 -24.39
CA LEU A 455 0.47 -13.22 -25.74
C LEU A 455 -0.93 -12.64 -25.67
N THR A 456 -1.19 -11.59 -26.44
CA THR A 456 -2.51 -11.01 -26.62
C THR A 456 -2.97 -11.18 -28.06
N TYR A 457 -4.10 -11.86 -28.26
CA TYR A 457 -4.69 -12.10 -29.57
C TYR A 457 -6.09 -11.50 -29.66
N THR A 458 -6.28 -10.52 -30.54
CA THR A 458 -7.54 -9.79 -30.71
C THR A 458 -8.31 -10.31 -31.91
N LEU A 459 -9.52 -10.82 -31.67
CA LEU A 459 -10.54 -11.20 -32.64
C LEU A 459 -11.65 -10.16 -32.68
N LYS A 460 -12.66 -10.31 -33.57
CA LYS A 460 -13.77 -9.34 -33.68
C LYS A 460 -14.47 -9.03 -32.36
N LYS A 461 -14.75 -10.06 -31.56
CA LYS A 461 -15.46 -9.95 -30.27
C LYS A 461 -14.65 -10.42 -29.08
N HIS A 462 -13.53 -11.09 -29.29
CA HIS A 462 -12.71 -11.71 -28.27
C HIS A 462 -11.36 -11.02 -28.17
N THR A 463 -10.88 -10.82 -26.97
CA THR A 463 -9.50 -10.46 -26.67
C THR A 463 -8.94 -11.52 -25.73
N LEU A 464 -8.21 -12.44 -26.32
CA LEU A 464 -7.54 -13.53 -25.61
C LEU A 464 -6.19 -13.04 -25.12
N LYS A 465 -5.91 -13.14 -23.82
CA LYS A 465 -4.61 -12.91 -23.22
C LYS A 465 -4.19 -14.12 -22.40
N GLY A 466 -3.08 -14.72 -22.77
CA GLY A 466 -2.50 -15.86 -22.04
C GLY A 466 -1.03 -15.62 -21.74
N GLY A 467 -0.52 -16.28 -20.72
CA GLY A 467 0.89 -16.12 -20.39
C GLY A 467 1.39 -16.98 -19.25
N VAL A 468 2.69 -16.89 -19.07
CA VAL A 468 3.45 -17.58 -18.04
C VAL A 468 4.22 -16.57 -17.18
N GLN A 469 4.34 -16.86 -15.89
CA GLN A 469 5.15 -16.11 -14.93
C GLN A 469 5.98 -17.10 -14.13
N VAL A 470 7.27 -16.86 -14.04
CA VAL A 470 8.21 -17.64 -13.24
C VAL A 470 8.94 -16.69 -12.31
N GLN A 471 8.92 -16.98 -11.02
CA GLN A 471 9.69 -16.27 -10.01
C GLN A 471 10.62 -17.24 -9.32
N TYR A 472 11.87 -16.85 -9.15
CA TYR A 472 12.88 -17.60 -8.41
C TYR A 472 13.61 -16.66 -7.47
N GLU A 473 13.53 -16.95 -6.17
CA GLU A 473 14.19 -16.20 -5.12
C GLU A 473 15.27 -17.08 -4.47
N LYS A 474 16.47 -16.54 -4.34
CA LYS A 474 17.59 -17.21 -3.63
C LYS A 474 18.07 -16.33 -2.51
N ASN A 475 18.08 -16.89 -1.30
CA ASN A 475 18.43 -16.19 -0.08
C ASN A 475 19.67 -16.78 0.60
N ARG A 476 20.51 -15.87 1.10
CA ARG A 476 21.57 -16.18 2.05
C ARG A 476 21.41 -15.24 3.24
N ASN A 477 21.00 -15.79 4.37
CA ASN A 477 20.71 -15.01 5.57
C ASN A 477 21.58 -15.50 6.73
N TYR A 478 22.47 -14.64 7.20
CA TYR A 478 23.24 -14.82 8.43
C TYR A 478 22.57 -14.01 9.53
N SER A 479 22.24 -14.60 10.67
CA SER A 479 21.53 -13.89 11.74
C SER A 479 21.90 -14.42 13.12
N LEU A 480 22.43 -13.53 13.95
CA LEU A 480 22.67 -13.73 15.38
C LEU A 480 21.50 -13.25 16.24
N ASN A 481 20.29 -13.26 15.68
CA ASN A 481 19.11 -12.80 16.41
C ASN A 481 18.92 -13.64 17.69
N ASN A 482 18.84 -12.97 18.83
CA ASN A 482 18.68 -13.53 20.17
C ASN A 482 19.77 -14.54 20.62
N PHE A 483 20.98 -14.49 20.06
CA PHE A 483 22.08 -15.32 20.52
C PHE A 483 22.65 -14.84 21.87
N ASN A 484 22.50 -13.55 22.20
CA ASN A 484 22.86 -13.01 23.50
C ASN A 484 21.80 -13.32 24.58
N GLY A 485 20.64 -13.82 24.19
CA GLY A 485 19.52 -14.07 25.06
C GLY A 485 18.69 -12.84 25.42
N THR A 486 17.46 -13.12 25.84
CA THR A 486 16.48 -12.11 26.23
C THR A 486 15.78 -12.53 27.52
N TYR A 487 15.83 -11.70 28.55
CA TYR A 487 14.96 -11.82 29.71
C TYR A 487 13.65 -11.07 29.47
N THR A 488 12.52 -11.70 29.75
CA THR A 488 11.20 -11.08 29.70
C THR A 488 10.53 -11.17 31.07
N PHE A 489 10.23 -10.01 31.63
CA PHE A 489 9.57 -9.87 32.93
C PHE A 489 8.13 -9.39 32.77
N PRO A 490 7.15 -9.94 33.50
CA PRO A 490 5.75 -9.53 33.39
C PRO A 490 5.47 -8.11 33.90
N GLY A 491 6.43 -7.49 34.55
CA GLY A 491 6.33 -6.11 35.02
C GLY A 491 7.56 -5.66 35.79
N LEU A 492 7.58 -4.40 36.15
CA LEU A 492 8.74 -3.75 36.80
C LEU A 492 9.14 -4.40 38.12
N SER A 493 8.16 -4.76 38.97
CA SER A 493 8.43 -5.42 40.25
C SER A 493 9.12 -6.76 40.13
N ALA A 494 8.76 -7.56 39.08
CA ALA A 494 9.42 -8.83 38.82
C ALA A 494 10.88 -8.65 38.40
N TYR A 495 11.14 -7.64 37.56
CA TYR A 495 12.51 -7.25 37.17
C TYR A 495 13.32 -6.82 38.38
N CYS A 496 12.84 -5.90 39.18
CA CYS A 496 13.55 -5.37 40.37
C CYS A 496 13.87 -6.48 41.38
N GLY A 497 12.91 -7.37 41.65
CA GLY A 497 13.13 -8.53 42.49
C GLY A 497 14.19 -9.51 41.98
N ALA A 498 14.22 -9.81 40.67
CA ALA A 498 15.19 -10.67 40.07
C ALA A 498 16.59 -10.05 39.98
N ALA A 499 16.67 -8.75 39.71
CA ALA A 499 17.93 -7.99 39.62
C ALA A 499 18.51 -7.59 40.98
N GLY A 500 17.79 -7.82 42.09
CA GLY A 500 18.19 -7.38 43.44
C GLY A 500 18.21 -5.87 43.60
N ILE A 501 17.39 -5.16 42.82
CA ILE A 501 17.29 -3.69 42.81
C ILE A 501 16.05 -3.26 43.64
N ILE A 502 16.18 -2.28 44.45
CA ILE A 502 15.04 -1.66 45.19
C ILE A 502 14.30 -0.75 44.22
N CYS A 503 13.08 -1.14 43.81
CA CYS A 503 12.18 -0.23 43.15
C CYS A 503 11.30 0.52 44.18
N SER A 504 10.85 1.69 43.83
CA SER A 504 10.10 2.60 44.69
C SER A 504 8.82 2.00 45.28
N SER A 505 8.41 0.78 44.95
CA SER A 505 7.19 0.21 45.46
C SER A 505 7.12 -1.32 45.54
N ASN A 506 8.09 -2.12 45.07
CA ASN A 506 7.95 -3.58 45.19
C ASN A 506 9.20 -4.37 44.86
N THR A 507 9.57 -5.35 45.70
CA THR A 507 10.71 -6.26 45.52
C THR A 507 10.30 -7.71 45.31
N ALA A 508 9.06 -7.98 44.96
CA ALA A 508 8.59 -9.35 44.76
C ALA A 508 9.15 -9.94 43.45
N ARG A 509 9.83 -11.06 43.55
CA ARG A 509 10.21 -11.86 42.40
C ARG A 509 8.95 -12.48 41.76
N GLY A 510 8.65 -12.14 40.50
CA GLY A 510 7.59 -12.77 39.70
C GLY A 510 8.13 -13.84 38.79
N VAL A 511 7.26 -14.66 38.27
CA VAL A 511 7.56 -15.62 37.20
C VAL A 511 8.02 -14.85 35.95
N TYR A 512 9.18 -15.18 35.42
CA TYR A 512 9.75 -14.58 34.23
C TYR A 512 10.47 -15.60 33.36
N GLN A 513 10.90 -15.22 32.20
CA GLN A 513 11.54 -16.16 31.24
C GLN A 513 12.84 -15.61 30.66
N PHE A 514 13.72 -16.53 30.27
CA PHE A 514 14.89 -16.26 29.47
C PHE A 514 14.79 -17.06 28.17
N THR A 515 14.96 -16.40 27.04
CA THR A 515 14.97 -17.01 25.72
C THR A 515 16.31 -16.80 25.04
N VAL A 516 16.84 -17.81 24.37
CA VAL A 516 18.11 -17.72 23.66
C VAL A 516 18.11 -18.63 22.45
N ASN A 517 18.75 -18.20 21.37
CA ASN A 517 18.98 -19.00 20.17
C ASN A 517 20.43 -19.48 20.11
N THR A 518 20.63 -20.72 19.64
CA THR A 518 21.95 -21.34 19.45
C THR A 518 21.99 -22.08 18.10
N GLY A 519 23.13 -22.54 17.65
CA GLY A 519 23.31 -23.32 16.41
C GLY A 519 23.91 -22.49 15.28
N ASP A 520 23.69 -22.92 14.02
CA ASP A 520 24.26 -22.23 12.85
C ASP A 520 23.50 -20.94 12.51
N PRO A 521 24.13 -19.77 12.58
CA PRO A 521 23.49 -18.50 12.21
C PRO A 521 23.24 -18.36 10.69
N LEU A 522 23.91 -19.18 9.86
CA LEU A 522 23.84 -19.09 8.42
C LEU A 522 22.76 -19.99 7.84
N LEU A 523 21.79 -19.38 7.18
CA LEU A 523 20.76 -20.08 6.42
C LEU A 523 20.86 -19.77 4.93
N ARG A 524 20.77 -20.80 4.09
CA ARG A 524 20.68 -20.68 2.62
C ARG A 524 19.45 -21.43 2.16
N TYR A 525 18.62 -20.76 1.37
CA TYR A 525 17.41 -21.36 0.80
C TYR A 525 17.00 -20.69 -0.50
N SER A 526 16.15 -21.36 -1.25
CA SER A 526 15.56 -20.81 -2.47
C SER A 526 14.09 -21.18 -2.55
N GLN A 527 13.33 -20.41 -3.33
CA GLN A 527 11.92 -20.63 -3.57
C GLN A 527 11.58 -20.33 -5.01
N SER A 528 10.88 -21.25 -5.68
CA SER A 528 10.37 -21.09 -7.04
C SER A 528 8.86 -21.00 -7.02
N GLN A 529 8.32 -20.18 -7.93
CA GLN A 529 6.88 -20.00 -8.14
C GLN A 529 6.60 -19.98 -9.63
N TYR A 530 5.57 -20.70 -10.06
CA TYR A 530 5.16 -20.80 -11.45
C TYR A 530 3.68 -20.45 -11.54
N SER A 531 3.31 -19.70 -12.56
CA SER A 531 1.91 -19.37 -12.81
C SER A 531 1.62 -19.36 -14.31
N TYR A 532 0.47 -19.89 -14.67
CA TYR A 532 -0.07 -19.91 -16.03
C TYR A 532 -1.46 -19.31 -16.00
N PHE A 533 -1.79 -18.51 -17.00
CA PHE A 533 -3.13 -17.94 -17.08
C PHE A 533 -3.64 -17.84 -18.50
N LEU A 534 -4.99 -17.85 -18.62
CA LEU A 534 -5.71 -17.52 -19.83
C LEU A 534 -6.90 -16.64 -19.45
N ASN A 535 -7.10 -15.55 -20.17
CA ASN A 535 -8.20 -14.61 -20.03
C ASN A 535 -8.82 -14.35 -21.38
N ASP A 536 -10.16 -14.36 -21.49
CA ASP A 536 -10.90 -13.93 -22.67
C ASP A 536 -11.87 -12.82 -22.28
N ASP A 537 -11.70 -11.65 -22.87
CA ASP A 537 -12.64 -10.55 -22.75
C ASP A 537 -13.54 -10.54 -24.00
N ILE A 538 -14.78 -10.93 -23.79
CA ILE A 538 -15.79 -11.13 -24.84
C ILE A 538 -16.68 -9.90 -24.91
N ARG A 539 -16.54 -9.10 -25.96
CA ARG A 539 -17.45 -7.99 -26.25
C ARG A 539 -18.70 -8.52 -26.95
N VAL A 540 -19.67 -8.98 -26.14
CA VAL A 540 -20.94 -9.54 -26.63
C VAL A 540 -21.72 -8.49 -27.41
N SER A 541 -21.75 -7.23 -26.90
CA SER A 541 -22.33 -6.07 -27.58
C SER A 541 -21.56 -4.79 -27.20
N GLN A 542 -21.91 -3.66 -27.80
CA GLN A 542 -21.35 -2.37 -27.42
C GLN A 542 -21.69 -1.94 -25.98
N ALA A 543 -22.68 -2.57 -25.35
CA ALA A 543 -23.18 -2.28 -24.03
C ALA A 543 -22.87 -3.38 -23.01
N PHE A 544 -22.28 -4.51 -23.42
CA PHE A 544 -22.07 -5.66 -22.55
C PHE A 544 -20.77 -6.39 -22.88
N THR A 545 -19.91 -6.53 -21.88
CA THR A 545 -18.66 -7.31 -21.92
C THR A 545 -18.69 -8.39 -20.85
N LEU A 546 -18.31 -9.60 -21.22
CA LEU A 546 -18.08 -10.75 -20.35
C LEU A 546 -16.58 -11.06 -20.34
N SER A 547 -15.98 -11.14 -19.15
CA SER A 547 -14.59 -11.53 -18.96
C SER A 547 -14.54 -12.91 -18.30
N LEU A 548 -13.84 -13.86 -18.89
CA LEU A 548 -13.62 -15.20 -18.36
C LEU A 548 -12.13 -15.43 -18.21
N GLY A 549 -11.71 -15.91 -17.05
CA GLY A 549 -10.31 -16.14 -16.79
C GLY A 549 -10.07 -17.39 -15.97
N VAL A 550 -8.92 -18.01 -16.17
CA VAL A 550 -8.43 -19.09 -15.35
C VAL A 550 -6.94 -18.88 -15.10
N ARG A 551 -6.50 -19.13 -13.87
CA ARG A 551 -5.11 -19.06 -13.47
C ARG A 551 -4.74 -20.30 -12.68
N HIS A 552 -3.58 -20.86 -12.94
CA HIS A 552 -3.00 -21.97 -12.18
C HIS A 552 -1.70 -21.49 -11.50
N GLU A 553 -1.57 -21.77 -10.22
CA GLU A 553 -0.39 -21.36 -9.44
C GLU A 553 0.26 -22.58 -8.77
N LEU A 554 1.57 -22.66 -8.92
CA LEU A 554 2.41 -23.70 -8.32
C LEU A 554 3.52 -23.03 -7.50
N GLN A 555 3.83 -23.57 -6.35
CA GLN A 555 4.89 -23.07 -5.50
C GLN A 555 5.73 -24.26 -4.96
N GLN A 556 7.05 -24.09 -4.94
CA GLN A 556 7.95 -24.98 -4.25
C GLN A 556 7.63 -24.97 -2.74
N HIS A 557 7.85 -26.08 -2.06
CA HIS A 557 7.62 -26.28 -0.62
C HIS A 557 6.15 -26.37 -0.17
N LEU A 558 5.20 -26.37 -1.10
CA LEU A 558 3.81 -26.75 -0.87
C LEU A 558 3.43 -27.86 -1.85
N ASP A 559 2.96 -29.01 -1.33
CA ASP A 559 2.53 -30.14 -2.18
C ASP A 559 1.15 -29.96 -2.81
N ASP A 560 0.55 -28.80 -2.67
CA ASP A 560 -0.73 -28.43 -3.27
C ASP A 560 -0.52 -27.99 -4.72
N LYS A 561 -0.84 -28.90 -5.65
CA LYS A 561 -0.67 -28.70 -7.10
C LYS A 561 -1.98 -28.36 -7.83
N SER A 562 -3.12 -28.35 -7.13
CA SER A 562 -4.44 -28.17 -7.70
C SER A 562 -4.97 -26.73 -7.63
N ASN A 563 -4.10 -25.73 -7.55
CA ASN A 563 -4.45 -24.33 -7.33
C ASN A 563 -4.99 -23.65 -8.60
N ILE A 564 -6.16 -24.10 -9.07
CA ILE A 564 -6.84 -23.55 -10.22
C ILE A 564 -7.80 -22.44 -9.77
N ALA A 565 -7.64 -21.23 -10.28
CA ALA A 565 -8.37 -20.03 -9.90
C ALA A 565 -9.25 -19.52 -11.04
N PRO A 566 -10.51 -20.02 -11.16
CA PRO A 566 -11.46 -19.47 -12.13
C PRO A 566 -11.92 -18.08 -11.72
N ARG A 567 -12.20 -17.24 -12.71
CA ARG A 567 -12.66 -15.86 -12.55
C ARG A 567 -13.67 -15.49 -13.60
N VAL A 568 -14.65 -14.69 -13.21
CA VAL A 568 -15.66 -14.15 -14.11
C VAL A 568 -15.90 -12.68 -13.78
N GLY A 569 -16.05 -11.87 -14.81
CA GLY A 569 -16.39 -10.46 -14.69
C GLY A 569 -17.43 -10.07 -15.75
N ILE A 570 -18.33 -9.18 -15.39
CA ILE A 570 -19.28 -8.56 -16.31
C ILE A 570 -19.22 -7.05 -16.20
N ALA A 571 -19.41 -6.38 -17.34
CA ALA A 571 -19.61 -4.94 -17.41
C ALA A 571 -20.79 -4.67 -18.35
N TRP A 572 -21.83 -3.98 -17.85
CA TRP A 572 -23.08 -3.77 -18.54
C TRP A 572 -23.56 -2.33 -18.43
N SER A 573 -23.78 -1.66 -19.55
CA SER A 573 -24.34 -0.32 -19.65
C SER A 573 -25.68 -0.35 -20.37
N PRO A 574 -26.80 -0.60 -19.65
CA PRO A 574 -28.12 -0.85 -20.26
C PRO A 574 -28.77 0.38 -20.89
N PHE A 575 -28.41 1.58 -20.42
CA PHE A 575 -29.09 2.80 -20.83
C PHE A 575 -28.49 3.38 -22.12
N LYS A 576 -29.34 3.97 -22.96
CA LYS A 576 -28.93 4.58 -24.25
C LYS A 576 -27.97 5.76 -24.05
N ASP A 577 -28.06 6.46 -22.92
CA ASP A 577 -27.19 7.63 -22.58
C ASP A 577 -25.76 7.22 -22.19
N ARG A 578 -25.53 5.90 -21.97
CA ARG A 578 -24.22 5.33 -21.56
C ARG A 578 -23.57 6.03 -20.37
N LYS A 579 -24.36 6.63 -19.48
CA LYS A 579 -23.86 7.30 -18.28
C LYS A 579 -23.84 6.41 -17.05
N THR A 580 -24.39 5.20 -17.14
CA THR A 580 -24.43 4.25 -16.03
C THR A 580 -23.87 2.91 -16.49
N SER A 581 -22.99 2.32 -15.69
CA SER A 581 -22.51 0.94 -15.85
C SER A 581 -22.72 0.16 -14.57
N PHE A 582 -23.14 -1.06 -14.72
CA PHE A 582 -23.18 -2.08 -13.69
C PHE A 582 -21.99 -3.02 -13.93
N ARG A 583 -21.18 -3.24 -12.89
CA ARG A 583 -20.09 -4.22 -12.96
C ARG A 583 -20.25 -5.20 -11.82
N ALA A 584 -20.02 -6.46 -12.11
CA ALA A 584 -19.94 -7.49 -11.10
C ALA A 584 -18.85 -8.49 -11.48
N GLY A 585 -18.32 -9.17 -10.49
CA GLY A 585 -17.35 -10.21 -10.73
C GLY A 585 -17.22 -11.13 -9.53
N ALA A 586 -16.69 -12.31 -9.80
CA ALA A 586 -16.37 -13.31 -8.81
C ALA A 586 -15.11 -14.06 -9.23
N GLY A 587 -14.32 -14.48 -8.25
CA GLY A 587 -13.12 -15.27 -8.54
C GLY A 587 -12.46 -15.86 -7.31
N LEU A 588 -11.66 -16.88 -7.58
CA LEU A 588 -10.76 -17.50 -6.63
C LEU A 588 -9.37 -16.88 -6.76
N PHE A 589 -8.71 -16.70 -5.62
CA PHE A 589 -7.36 -16.13 -5.55
C PHE A 589 -6.56 -16.90 -4.50
N TYR A 590 -5.48 -17.52 -4.92
CA TYR A 590 -4.57 -18.24 -4.05
C TYR A 590 -3.51 -17.33 -3.47
N GLN A 591 -3.16 -17.57 -2.21
CA GLN A 591 -2.05 -16.90 -1.53
C GLN A 591 -0.85 -17.83 -1.47
N ARG A 592 0.32 -17.22 -1.29
CA ARG A 592 1.60 -17.90 -1.32
C ARG A 592 2.21 -17.99 0.07
N LEU A 593 2.93 -19.06 0.33
CA LEU A 593 3.84 -19.14 1.46
C LEU A 593 5.03 -18.22 1.18
N SER A 594 5.26 -17.23 2.03
CA SER A 594 6.39 -16.32 1.83
C SER A 594 7.72 -17.00 2.12
N ALA A 595 8.76 -16.60 1.39
CA ALA A 595 10.14 -17.08 1.64
C ALA A 595 10.57 -16.79 3.09
N GLY A 596 10.14 -15.66 3.67
CA GLY A 596 10.38 -15.34 5.08
C GLY A 596 9.75 -16.33 6.05
N THR A 597 8.52 -16.79 5.78
CA THR A 597 7.86 -17.84 6.57
C THR A 597 8.62 -19.16 6.49
N TYR A 598 8.96 -19.56 5.27
CA TYR A 598 9.69 -20.79 5.04
C TYR A 598 11.08 -20.78 5.71
N SER A 599 11.76 -19.64 5.69
CA SER A 599 13.04 -19.47 6.37
C SER A 599 12.97 -19.69 7.89
N GLN A 600 11.86 -19.32 8.55
CA GLN A 600 11.67 -19.55 9.97
C GLN A 600 11.56 -21.05 10.29
N ILE A 601 10.91 -21.81 9.42
CA ILE A 601 10.81 -23.27 9.57
C ILE A 601 12.16 -23.92 9.41
N LEU A 602 12.89 -23.56 8.36
CA LEU A 602 14.24 -24.10 8.12
C LEU A 602 15.22 -23.73 9.23
N ARG A 603 15.09 -22.55 9.80
CA ARG A 603 15.96 -22.04 10.86
C ARG A 603 15.73 -22.79 12.17
N PHE A 604 14.47 -22.88 12.60
CA PHE A 604 14.09 -23.47 13.89
C PHE A 604 13.54 -24.90 13.77
N ASN A 605 14.16 -25.72 12.93
CA ASN A 605 13.80 -27.12 12.71
C ASN A 605 14.34 -28.09 13.80
N GLY A 606 15.01 -27.54 14.80
CA GLY A 606 15.65 -28.33 15.87
C GLY A 606 17.07 -28.83 15.57
N THR A 607 17.52 -28.71 14.29
CA THR A 607 18.87 -29.10 13.86
C THR A 607 19.71 -27.90 13.42
N THR A 608 19.17 -26.98 12.63
CA THR A 608 19.91 -25.79 12.16
C THR A 608 20.12 -24.80 13.28
N GLN A 609 19.04 -24.38 13.92
CA GLN A 609 19.07 -23.61 15.15
C GLN A 609 18.10 -24.19 16.16
N GLN A 610 18.43 -23.97 17.42
CA GLN A 610 17.60 -24.31 18.57
C GLN A 610 17.27 -23.02 19.31
N SER A 611 16.00 -22.86 19.69
CA SER A 611 15.55 -21.76 20.54
C SER A 611 15.13 -22.34 21.87
N PHE A 612 15.73 -21.81 22.93
CA PHE A 612 15.48 -22.29 24.28
C PHE A 612 14.67 -21.24 25.03
N THR A 613 13.66 -21.70 25.78
CA THR A 613 12.93 -20.90 26.74
C THR A 613 13.14 -21.51 28.12
N ILE A 614 13.61 -20.72 29.04
CA ILE A 614 13.86 -21.10 30.44
C ILE A 614 12.90 -20.29 31.30
N ARG A 615 12.05 -20.97 32.06
CA ARG A 615 11.10 -20.37 32.98
C ARG A 615 11.76 -20.15 34.34
N ASN A 616 11.49 -19.04 34.99
CA ASN A 616 12.08 -18.64 36.25
C ASN A 616 13.59 -18.86 36.32
N PRO A 617 14.37 -18.33 35.37
CA PRO A 617 15.79 -18.52 35.36
C PRO A 617 16.46 -17.86 36.57
N VAL A 618 17.61 -18.39 36.99
CA VAL A 618 18.52 -17.59 37.83
C VAL A 618 19.00 -16.42 36.99
N TYR A 619 18.72 -15.18 37.44
CA TYR A 619 19.08 -13.98 36.68
C TYR A 619 20.60 -13.83 36.57
N ASN A 620 21.12 -13.81 35.35
CA ASN A 620 22.51 -13.58 35.02
C ASN A 620 22.63 -12.41 34.03
N LYS A 621 22.98 -11.24 34.53
CA LYS A 621 23.14 -10.03 33.68
C LYS A 621 24.36 -10.07 32.77
N ASP A 622 25.31 -10.97 33.03
CA ASP A 622 26.59 -11.05 32.30
C ASP A 622 26.65 -12.26 31.34
N TYR A 623 25.52 -12.94 31.10
CA TYR A 623 25.43 -14.08 30.18
C TYR A 623 25.97 -13.71 28.79
N LYS A 624 26.76 -14.60 28.19
CA LYS A 624 27.31 -14.47 26.85
C LYS A 624 26.99 -15.71 26.00
N PRO A 625 26.94 -15.57 24.66
CA PRO A 625 26.83 -16.74 23.78
C PRO A 625 27.92 -17.78 24.07
N GLY A 626 27.48 -19.01 24.30
CA GLY A 626 28.38 -20.12 24.66
C GLY A 626 28.47 -20.42 26.16
N ASP A 627 27.99 -19.52 27.02
CA ASP A 627 27.87 -19.78 28.45
C ASP A 627 26.84 -20.89 28.71
N PRO A 628 27.00 -21.66 29.83
CA PRO A 628 25.96 -22.52 30.30
C PRO A 628 24.64 -21.78 30.49
N LEU A 629 23.52 -22.39 30.07
CA LEU A 629 22.22 -21.77 30.20
C LEU A 629 21.86 -21.58 31.68
N PRO A 630 21.14 -20.48 32.04
CA PRO A 630 20.72 -20.24 33.39
C PRO A 630 19.92 -21.43 33.96
N LEU A 631 20.06 -21.70 35.26
CA LEU A 631 19.24 -22.71 35.94
C LEU A 631 17.77 -22.28 35.91
N SER A 632 16.85 -23.24 35.75
CA SER A 632 15.41 -23.04 35.85
C SER A 632 14.94 -23.36 37.27
N CYS A 633 14.18 -22.44 37.87
CA CYS A 633 13.66 -22.61 39.23
C CYS A 633 12.15 -22.87 39.23
N ASP A 634 11.65 -23.41 40.36
CA ASP A 634 10.22 -23.52 40.65
C ASP A 634 9.55 -22.13 40.76
N ASP A 635 8.23 -22.07 40.87
CA ASP A 635 7.50 -20.79 40.97
C ASP A 635 7.81 -20.04 42.30
N ASN A 636 8.38 -20.70 43.29
CA ASN A 636 8.87 -20.13 44.53
C ASN A 636 10.35 -19.68 44.43
N LEU A 637 11.02 -19.95 43.30
CA LEU A 637 12.45 -19.66 43.05
C LEU A 637 13.42 -20.32 44.05
N GLN A 638 13.04 -21.45 44.67
CA GLN A 638 13.85 -22.12 45.67
C GLN A 638 14.58 -23.36 45.17
N ASN A 639 13.91 -24.15 44.28
CA ASN A 639 14.52 -25.36 43.72
C ASN A 639 14.96 -25.06 42.29
N CYS A 640 16.24 -24.86 42.08
CA CYS A 640 16.78 -24.53 40.76
C CYS A 640 17.57 -25.75 40.20
N VAL A 641 17.25 -26.12 38.97
CA VAL A 641 17.87 -27.28 38.29
C VAL A 641 18.49 -26.91 36.94
N ALA A 642 19.49 -27.65 36.54
CA ALA A 642 20.15 -27.47 35.25
C ALA A 642 19.20 -27.87 34.10
N LYS A 643 19.39 -27.24 32.96
CA LYS A 643 18.61 -27.44 31.74
C LYS A 643 18.36 -28.89 31.31
N SER A 644 19.30 -29.78 31.48
CA SER A 644 19.24 -31.16 30.94
C SER A 644 17.95 -31.92 31.28
N THR A 645 17.16 -31.43 32.27
CA THR A 645 15.95 -32.11 32.74
C THR A 645 14.65 -31.39 32.41
N LEU A 646 14.65 -30.05 32.14
CA LEU A 646 13.40 -29.26 32.17
C LEU A 646 13.24 -28.22 31.05
N GLN A 647 14.11 -28.14 30.06
CA GLN A 647 14.08 -27.01 29.13
C GLN A 647 13.38 -27.30 27.80
N SER A 648 12.48 -26.42 27.43
CA SER A 648 11.75 -26.40 26.15
C SER A 648 12.62 -25.93 25.01
N THR A 649 12.90 -26.84 24.05
CA THR A 649 13.38 -26.41 22.73
C THR A 649 12.17 -26.05 21.87
N ILE A 650 12.20 -24.89 21.24
CA ILE A 650 11.18 -24.49 20.28
C ILE A 650 11.52 -25.06 18.91
N ILE A 651 10.62 -25.83 18.34
CA ILE A 651 10.70 -26.35 16.98
C ILE A 651 9.60 -25.73 16.13
N ARG A 652 9.90 -25.38 14.89
CA ARG A 652 8.92 -24.92 13.89
C ARG A 652 8.78 -25.95 12.77
N THR A 653 7.54 -26.32 12.45
CA THR A 653 7.23 -27.33 11.43
C THR A 653 6.11 -26.84 10.51
N LEU A 654 6.03 -27.47 9.34
CA LEU A 654 4.84 -27.41 8.49
C LEU A 654 3.93 -28.60 8.80
N ASP A 655 2.64 -28.36 8.77
CA ASP A 655 1.66 -29.44 8.74
C ASP A 655 1.83 -30.25 7.45
N THR A 656 1.79 -31.58 7.55
CA THR A 656 1.90 -32.49 6.39
C THR A 656 0.74 -32.33 5.41
N GLY A 657 -0.43 -31.90 5.88
CA GLY A 657 -1.63 -31.63 5.08
C GLY A 657 -1.78 -30.16 4.64
N ILE A 658 -0.71 -29.38 4.69
CA ILE A 658 -0.79 -27.95 4.40
C ILE A 658 -1.25 -27.67 2.97
N ARG A 659 -2.21 -26.76 2.81
CA ARG A 659 -2.76 -26.33 1.53
C ARG A 659 -2.49 -24.86 1.30
N SER A 660 -2.50 -24.44 0.04
CA SER A 660 -2.43 -23.04 -0.32
C SER A 660 -3.67 -22.29 0.20
N PRO A 661 -3.50 -21.21 0.95
CA PRO A 661 -4.61 -20.36 1.32
C PRO A 661 -5.29 -19.78 0.09
N TYR A 662 -6.62 -19.65 0.13
CA TYR A 662 -7.35 -19.01 -0.95
C TYR A 662 -8.49 -18.14 -0.42
N SER A 663 -8.95 -17.22 -1.27
CA SER A 663 -10.12 -16.38 -1.00
C SER A 663 -11.11 -16.41 -2.15
N TYR A 664 -12.40 -16.51 -1.82
CA TYR A 664 -13.49 -16.17 -2.72
C TYR A 664 -13.71 -14.67 -2.64
N ASN A 665 -13.62 -13.99 -3.77
CA ASN A 665 -13.90 -12.58 -3.85
C ASN A 665 -15.08 -12.35 -4.79
N VAL A 666 -16.06 -11.60 -4.33
CA VAL A 666 -17.25 -11.21 -5.11
C VAL A 666 -17.41 -9.71 -4.96
N ASN A 667 -17.66 -9.02 -6.05
CA ASN A 667 -18.05 -7.62 -5.98
C ASN A 667 -19.23 -7.31 -6.89
N ALA A 668 -19.94 -6.23 -6.54
CA ALA A 668 -20.92 -5.60 -7.41
C ALA A 668 -20.75 -4.09 -7.28
N SER A 669 -20.72 -3.38 -8.40
CA SER A 669 -20.61 -1.92 -8.41
C SER A 669 -21.59 -1.28 -9.40
N VAL A 670 -22.02 -0.08 -9.04
CA VAL A 670 -22.77 0.82 -9.91
C VAL A 670 -21.94 2.05 -10.10
N GLU A 671 -21.64 2.36 -11.34
CA GLU A 671 -20.85 3.52 -11.75
C GLU A 671 -21.74 4.45 -12.55
N ARG A 672 -21.80 5.74 -12.18
CA ARG A 672 -22.62 6.73 -12.88
C ARG A 672 -21.88 8.04 -13.08
N GLN A 673 -21.91 8.49 -14.32
CA GLN A 673 -21.49 9.85 -14.66
C GLN A 673 -22.59 10.85 -14.34
N LEU A 674 -22.27 11.85 -13.54
CA LEU A 674 -23.13 12.92 -13.13
C LEU A 674 -22.83 14.20 -13.92
N PRO A 675 -23.72 15.20 -13.92
CA PRO A 675 -23.48 16.51 -14.55
C PRO A 675 -22.16 17.16 -14.06
N ARG A 676 -21.62 18.08 -14.84
CA ARG A 676 -20.42 18.87 -14.53
C ARG A 676 -19.14 18.05 -14.35
N GLY A 677 -19.01 16.90 -15.01
CA GLY A 677 -17.81 16.04 -14.97
C GLY A 677 -17.61 15.29 -13.66
N LEU A 678 -18.65 15.15 -12.84
CA LEU A 678 -18.65 14.31 -11.67
C LEU A 678 -18.88 12.84 -12.06
N ALA A 679 -18.25 11.91 -11.34
CA ALA A 679 -18.54 10.49 -11.41
C ALA A 679 -18.73 9.92 -10.00
N ALA A 680 -19.79 9.14 -9.82
CA ALA A 680 -20.11 8.45 -8.59
C ALA A 680 -20.01 6.93 -8.80
N THR A 681 -19.45 6.24 -7.83
CA THR A 681 -19.35 4.79 -7.79
C THR A 681 -19.78 4.28 -6.42
N VAL A 682 -20.66 3.29 -6.41
CA VAL A 682 -21.00 2.52 -5.21
C VAL A 682 -20.50 1.10 -5.46
N ASN A 683 -19.65 0.60 -4.59
CA ASN A 683 -19.04 -0.71 -4.74
C ASN A 683 -19.22 -1.53 -3.45
N PHE A 684 -19.74 -2.72 -3.58
CA PHE A 684 -19.85 -3.72 -2.51
C PHE A 684 -18.85 -4.84 -2.78
N ILE A 685 -18.02 -5.18 -1.78
CA ILE A 685 -17.00 -6.23 -1.85
C ILE A 685 -17.28 -7.23 -0.73
N TYR A 686 -17.37 -8.49 -1.09
CA TYR A 686 -17.36 -9.62 -0.17
C TYR A 686 -16.13 -10.49 -0.43
N SER A 687 -15.38 -10.77 0.62
CA SER A 687 -14.23 -11.66 0.57
C SER A 687 -14.30 -12.70 1.69
N ARG A 688 -14.11 -13.97 1.35
CA ARG A 688 -14.02 -15.08 2.30
C ARG A 688 -12.71 -15.82 2.11
N GLY A 689 -11.80 -15.71 3.10
CA GLY A 689 -10.55 -16.45 3.13
C GLY A 689 -10.73 -17.81 3.80
N LEU A 690 -10.20 -18.85 3.18
CA LEU A 690 -10.17 -20.21 3.68
C LEU A 690 -8.74 -20.76 3.62
N HIS A 691 -8.45 -21.77 4.44
CA HIS A 691 -7.12 -22.36 4.54
C HIS A 691 -6.02 -21.31 4.84
N GLN A 692 -6.38 -20.21 5.54
CA GLN A 692 -5.40 -19.21 5.91
C GLN A 692 -4.36 -19.80 6.87
N PHE A 693 -3.12 -19.34 6.75
CA PHE A 693 -2.06 -19.83 7.62
C PHE A 693 -2.25 -19.33 9.05
N ARG A 694 -2.07 -20.23 10.01
CA ARG A 694 -1.90 -19.92 11.42
C ARG A 694 -0.75 -20.72 11.99
N VAL A 695 -0.23 -20.29 13.12
CA VAL A 695 0.67 -21.07 13.94
C VAL A 695 -0.07 -21.59 15.17
N ARG A 696 0.19 -22.82 15.56
CA ARG A 696 -0.32 -23.42 16.77
C ARG A 696 0.76 -24.27 17.42
N ASN A 697 0.90 -24.19 18.73
CA ASN A 697 1.77 -25.07 19.49
C ASN A 697 1.05 -26.43 19.71
N ILE A 698 1.37 -27.40 18.87
CA ILE A 698 0.74 -28.75 18.93
C ILE A 698 1.24 -29.57 20.10
N ASN A 699 2.30 -29.12 20.77
CA ASN A 699 2.87 -29.73 21.97
C ASN A 699 2.81 -28.80 23.18
N ALA A 700 1.79 -27.95 23.25
CA ALA A 700 1.58 -27.05 24.37
C ALA A 700 1.29 -27.86 25.67
N ILE A 701 1.61 -27.27 26.80
CA ILE A 701 1.24 -27.80 28.11
C ILE A 701 -0.29 -27.86 28.20
N ARG A 702 -0.83 -28.96 28.67
CA ARG A 702 -2.25 -29.10 28.98
C ARG A 702 -2.47 -28.66 30.43
N PHE A 703 -2.80 -27.40 30.58
CA PHE A 703 -2.92 -26.76 31.89
C PHE A 703 -3.97 -27.43 32.80
N ASP A 704 -5.08 -27.90 32.23
CA ASP A 704 -6.13 -28.66 32.91
C ASP A 704 -5.64 -29.99 33.58
N GLN A 705 -4.50 -30.49 33.11
CA GLN A 705 -3.89 -31.74 33.58
C GLN A 705 -2.68 -31.56 34.48
N LEU A 706 -2.26 -30.30 34.76
CA LEU A 706 -1.06 -30.04 35.59
C LEU A 706 -1.11 -30.65 36.98
N GLY A 707 -2.30 -30.77 37.56
CA GLY A 707 -2.48 -31.46 38.87
C GLY A 707 -2.07 -32.96 38.90
N SER A 708 -1.89 -33.57 37.73
CA SER A 708 -1.46 -34.95 37.61
C SER A 708 0.07 -35.12 37.60
N CYS A 709 0.83 -34.03 37.60
CA CYS A 709 2.31 -34.08 37.58
C CYS A 709 2.86 -34.43 38.94
N THR A 710 3.81 -35.34 38.99
CA THR A 710 4.48 -35.80 40.23
C THR A 710 5.43 -34.76 40.80
N SER A 711 5.94 -33.84 39.99
CA SER A 711 6.82 -32.75 40.37
C SER A 711 6.32 -31.43 39.83
N PRO A 712 6.24 -30.34 40.61
CA PRO A 712 5.93 -29.03 40.15
C PRO A 712 6.91 -28.45 39.10
N LEU A 713 8.13 -29.03 39.07
CA LEU A 713 9.19 -28.68 38.15
C LEU A 713 9.05 -29.39 36.80
N ASP A 714 8.36 -30.52 36.73
CA ASP A 714 8.14 -31.27 35.49
C ASP A 714 6.90 -30.72 34.75
N ILE A 715 7.02 -29.55 34.16
CA ILE A 715 5.97 -28.94 33.34
C ILE A 715 5.71 -29.71 32.04
N ASN A 716 6.62 -30.60 31.63
CA ASN A 716 6.45 -31.38 30.41
C ASN A 716 5.56 -32.63 30.63
N CYS A 717 5.23 -32.98 31.87
CA CYS A 717 4.43 -34.17 32.21
C CYS A 717 3.06 -34.21 31.50
N THR A 718 2.48 -33.07 31.15
CA THR A 718 1.16 -32.94 30.46
C THR A 718 1.29 -32.70 28.94
N ARG A 719 2.48 -32.59 28.41
CA ARG A 719 2.69 -32.46 26.98
C ARG A 719 2.34 -33.73 26.22
N PRO A 720 1.74 -33.65 25.01
CA PRO A 720 1.55 -34.83 24.16
C PRO A 720 2.84 -35.61 23.89
N ASN A 721 3.92 -34.91 23.58
CA ASN A 721 5.26 -35.47 23.50
C ASN A 721 6.14 -34.93 24.64
N LYS A 722 6.32 -35.74 25.68
CA LYS A 722 7.07 -35.33 26.88
C LYS A 722 8.56 -35.14 26.62
N ALA A 723 9.11 -35.74 25.55
CA ALA A 723 10.53 -35.67 25.20
C ALA A 723 10.88 -34.38 24.46
N GLN A 724 9.88 -33.59 24.01
CA GLN A 724 10.05 -32.35 23.24
C GLN A 724 9.43 -31.16 23.96
N GLY A 725 9.94 -29.97 23.63
CA GLY A 725 9.38 -28.71 24.07
C GLY A 725 8.22 -28.24 23.19
N ASP A 726 8.17 -26.94 22.95
CA ASP A 726 7.11 -26.32 22.15
C ASP A 726 7.31 -26.63 20.66
N ILE A 727 6.26 -27.16 20.02
CA ILE A 727 6.26 -27.45 18.56
C ILE A 727 5.25 -26.50 17.90
N TYR A 728 5.76 -25.43 17.34
CA TYR A 728 4.96 -24.47 16.58
C TYR A 728 4.75 -24.96 15.15
N GLN A 729 3.60 -25.56 14.89
CA GLN A 729 3.21 -26.04 13.58
C GLN A 729 2.48 -24.93 12.81
N ILE A 730 2.92 -24.67 11.58
CA ILE A 730 2.18 -23.83 10.64
C ILE A 730 1.17 -24.72 9.93
N GLU A 731 -0.09 -24.42 10.06
CA GLU A 731 -1.21 -25.14 9.48
C GLU A 731 -2.12 -24.21 8.64
N SER A 732 -2.82 -24.77 7.68
CA SER A 732 -3.75 -24.05 6.81
C SER A 732 -5.20 -24.21 7.27
N SER A 733 -5.52 -23.78 8.50
CA SER A 733 -6.83 -24.00 9.14
C SER A 733 -7.59 -22.72 9.46
N ALA A 734 -6.96 -21.54 9.34
CA ALA A 734 -7.59 -20.28 9.69
C ALA A 734 -8.57 -19.78 8.61
N LYS A 735 -9.48 -18.90 9.03
CA LYS A 735 -10.55 -18.34 8.20
C LYS A 735 -10.63 -16.82 8.38
N SER A 736 -11.11 -16.13 7.34
CA SER A 736 -11.41 -14.70 7.38
C SER A 736 -12.67 -14.38 6.61
N GLU A 737 -13.32 -13.27 6.94
CA GLU A 737 -14.48 -12.73 6.23
C GLU A 737 -14.41 -11.21 6.20
N ALA A 738 -14.64 -10.62 5.04
CA ALA A 738 -14.73 -9.18 4.87
C ALA A 738 -15.97 -8.79 4.08
N LYS A 739 -16.66 -7.75 4.55
CA LYS A 739 -17.81 -7.10 3.90
C LYS A 739 -17.52 -5.61 3.87
N ILE A 740 -17.44 -5.03 2.68
CA ILE A 740 -17.04 -3.64 2.48
C ILE A 740 -18.02 -2.97 1.55
N LEU A 741 -18.57 -1.84 1.97
CA LEU A 741 -19.31 -0.91 1.12
C LEU A 741 -18.45 0.33 0.93
N ALA A 742 -18.10 0.65 -0.31
CA ALA A 742 -17.33 1.84 -0.66
C ALA A 742 -18.16 2.75 -1.56
N VAL A 743 -18.19 4.04 -1.23
CA VAL A 743 -18.83 5.09 -2.03
C VAL A 743 -17.77 6.07 -2.45
N GLN A 744 -17.57 6.23 -3.76
CA GLN A 744 -16.60 7.14 -4.34
C GLN A 744 -17.30 8.24 -5.09
N LEU A 745 -16.79 9.46 -4.97
CA LEU A 745 -17.16 10.60 -5.77
C LEU A 745 -15.89 11.26 -6.29
N ASN A 746 -15.79 11.43 -7.60
CA ASN A 746 -14.63 12.06 -8.19
C ASN A 746 -15.02 13.08 -9.27
N ARG A 747 -14.16 14.08 -9.46
CA ARG A 747 -14.18 15.02 -10.56
C ARG A 747 -12.77 15.14 -11.12
N ARG A 748 -12.52 14.48 -12.25
CA ARG A 748 -11.15 14.39 -12.84
C ARG A 748 -10.77 15.64 -13.63
N ALA A 749 -11.69 16.22 -14.37
CA ALA A 749 -11.45 17.39 -15.21
C ALA A 749 -12.26 18.60 -14.74
N GLY A 750 -11.60 19.58 -14.19
CA GLY A 750 -12.21 20.86 -13.82
C GLY A 750 -11.18 21.98 -13.92
N LYS A 751 -11.52 23.06 -14.65
CA LYS A 751 -10.65 24.24 -14.81
C LYS A 751 -10.19 24.82 -13.47
N TYR A 752 -11.04 24.77 -12.44
CA TYR A 752 -10.79 25.41 -11.15
C TYR A 752 -10.56 24.41 -10.03
N PHE A 753 -11.19 23.23 -10.06
CA PHE A 753 -11.01 22.20 -9.04
C PHE A 753 -11.24 20.80 -9.57
N SER A 754 -10.44 19.86 -9.06
CA SER A 754 -10.60 18.41 -9.18
C SER A 754 -10.55 17.81 -7.79
N PHE A 755 -11.20 16.65 -7.58
CA PHE A 755 -11.13 15.94 -6.33
C PHE A 755 -11.47 14.45 -6.48
N PHE A 756 -11.00 13.68 -5.54
CA PHE A 756 -11.34 12.28 -5.27
C PHE A 756 -11.78 12.16 -3.82
N ALA A 757 -12.97 11.64 -3.58
CA ALA A 757 -13.50 11.35 -2.25
C ALA A 757 -13.95 9.90 -2.19
N ASN A 758 -13.58 9.19 -1.13
CA ASN A 758 -13.95 7.80 -0.87
C ASN A 758 -14.39 7.63 0.57
N TYR A 759 -15.61 7.13 0.77
CA TYR A 759 -16.11 6.68 2.07
C TYR A 759 -16.24 5.18 2.05
N SER A 760 -15.75 4.51 3.08
CA SER A 760 -15.83 3.05 3.21
C SER A 760 -16.40 2.65 4.58
N LEU A 761 -17.33 1.71 4.54
CA LEU A 761 -17.87 1.01 5.69
C LEU A 761 -17.45 -0.45 5.59
N ALA A 762 -16.63 -0.92 6.55
CA ALA A 762 -16.02 -2.24 6.53
C ALA A 762 -16.37 -3.06 7.78
N SER A 763 -16.58 -4.35 7.58
CA SER A 763 -16.66 -5.35 8.65
C SER A 763 -15.73 -6.50 8.28
N VAL A 764 -14.61 -6.63 9.00
CA VAL A 764 -13.60 -7.66 8.76
C VAL A 764 -13.39 -8.47 10.02
N LYS A 765 -13.51 -9.78 9.90
CA LYS A 765 -13.33 -10.75 10.99
C LYS A 765 -12.37 -11.85 10.53
N ASN A 766 -11.62 -12.38 11.48
CA ASN A 766 -10.77 -13.56 11.28
C ASN A 766 -10.66 -14.36 12.58
N ASP A 767 -10.02 -15.53 12.49
CA ASP A 767 -9.75 -16.38 13.64
C ASP A 767 -8.24 -16.61 13.86
N SER A 768 -7.39 -15.80 13.21
CA SER A 768 -5.94 -15.81 13.39
C SER A 768 -5.31 -14.51 12.92
N ASP A 769 -4.29 -14.02 13.62
CA ASP A 769 -3.43 -12.91 13.15
C ASP A 769 -2.22 -13.40 12.34
N GLY A 770 -2.28 -14.64 11.87
CA GLY A 770 -1.25 -15.25 11.04
C GLY A 770 -0.24 -16.09 11.82
N ILE A 771 0.90 -16.34 11.17
CA ILE A 771 1.93 -17.26 11.67
C ILE A 771 2.82 -16.68 12.80
N GLY A 772 2.69 -15.39 13.09
CA GLY A 772 3.47 -14.72 14.15
C GLY A 772 2.81 -14.71 15.54
N SER A 773 1.54 -15.10 15.61
CA SER A 773 0.73 -14.98 16.84
C SER A 773 0.00 -16.28 17.13
N PRO A 774 0.53 -17.14 18.03
CA PRO A 774 -0.17 -18.33 18.47
C PRO A 774 -1.45 -17.93 19.23
N PRO A 775 -2.51 -18.77 19.18
CA PRO A 775 -3.73 -18.51 19.93
C PRO A 775 -3.46 -18.66 21.45
N PRO A 776 -4.23 -17.97 22.31
CA PRO A 776 -4.13 -18.12 23.75
C PRO A 776 -4.36 -19.57 24.22
N ASN A 777 -5.26 -20.30 23.58
CA ASN A 777 -5.45 -21.73 23.81
C ASN A 777 -5.18 -22.50 22.52
N ASN A 778 -4.12 -23.30 22.53
CA ASN A 778 -3.69 -24.06 21.35
C ASN A 778 -4.58 -25.28 21.05
N TYR A 779 -5.44 -25.71 22.00
CA TYR A 779 -6.33 -26.88 21.88
C TYR A 779 -7.80 -26.50 21.67
N ASP A 780 -8.21 -25.25 22.01
CA ASP A 780 -9.56 -24.73 21.79
C ASP A 780 -9.51 -23.40 21.06
N LEU A 781 -9.89 -23.41 19.77
CA LEU A 781 -9.95 -22.26 18.90
C LEU A 781 -11.36 -21.64 18.81
N SER A 782 -12.33 -22.13 19.58
CA SER A 782 -13.74 -21.67 19.49
C SER A 782 -13.93 -20.19 19.78
N LYS A 783 -13.05 -19.57 20.57
CA LYS A 783 -13.07 -18.15 20.96
C LYS A 783 -12.21 -17.25 20.04
N GLU A 784 -11.57 -17.81 18.99
CA GLU A 784 -10.66 -17.05 18.13
C GLU A 784 -11.38 -16.24 17.03
N TRP A 785 -12.65 -16.52 16.73
CA TRP A 785 -13.37 -15.74 15.73
C TRP A 785 -13.78 -14.37 16.27
N GLY A 786 -13.23 -13.30 15.69
CA GLY A 786 -13.49 -11.93 16.14
C GLY A 786 -13.10 -10.85 15.11
N PRO A 787 -13.36 -9.57 15.44
CA PRO A 787 -12.93 -8.44 14.61
C PRO A 787 -11.41 -8.38 14.48
N THR A 788 -10.91 -7.91 13.34
CA THR A 788 -9.48 -7.72 13.12
C THR A 788 -9.00 -6.40 13.74
N THR A 789 -7.77 -6.39 14.28
CA THR A 789 -7.18 -5.19 14.91
C THR A 789 -6.69 -4.14 13.91
N PHE A 790 -6.43 -4.55 12.66
CA PHE A 790 -5.87 -3.69 11.63
C PHE A 790 -6.91 -2.93 10.79
N MET A 791 -8.21 -3.08 11.08
CA MET A 791 -9.27 -2.49 10.26
C MET A 791 -10.18 -1.56 11.05
N SER A 792 -10.24 -0.31 10.62
CA SER A 792 -11.25 0.65 11.07
C SER A 792 -12.59 0.38 10.39
N ARG A 793 -13.69 0.44 11.15
CA ARG A 793 -15.04 0.19 10.63
C ARG A 793 -15.46 1.23 9.60
N GLN A 794 -15.08 2.48 9.80
CA GLN A 794 -15.41 3.60 8.91
C GLN A 794 -14.14 4.35 8.55
N SER A 795 -13.99 4.67 7.26
CA SER A 795 -12.92 5.53 6.78
C SER A 795 -13.44 6.48 5.70
N PHE A 796 -12.96 7.71 5.74
CA PHE A 796 -13.22 8.72 4.72
C PHE A 796 -11.90 9.33 4.28
N PHE A 797 -11.67 9.33 2.99
CA PHE A 797 -10.50 9.93 2.36
C PHE A 797 -10.95 10.94 1.30
N LEU A 798 -10.39 12.14 1.35
CA LEU A 798 -10.59 13.17 0.33
C LEU A 798 -9.22 13.73 -0.06
N MET A 799 -8.96 13.78 -1.35
CA MET A 799 -7.85 14.51 -1.94
C MET A 799 -8.41 15.46 -3.00
N GLY A 800 -7.99 16.70 -2.98
CA GLY A 800 -8.49 17.70 -3.91
C GLY A 800 -7.38 18.59 -4.45
N ARG A 801 -7.70 19.32 -5.51
CA ARG A 801 -6.87 20.37 -6.07
C ARG A 801 -7.74 21.53 -6.46
N ILE A 802 -7.36 22.72 -6.04
CA ILE A 802 -8.00 24.00 -6.35
C ILE A 802 -6.96 24.86 -7.07
N SER A 803 -7.23 25.22 -8.30
CA SER A 803 -6.39 26.12 -9.09
C SER A 803 -6.90 27.55 -8.99
N LEU A 804 -6.15 28.39 -8.32
CA LEU A 804 -6.44 29.82 -8.15
C LEU A 804 -5.78 30.64 -9.25
N PRO A 805 -6.23 31.88 -9.51
CA PRO A 805 -5.57 32.81 -10.42
C PRO A 805 -4.08 33.00 -10.11
N LYS A 806 -3.30 33.45 -11.08
CA LYS A 806 -1.86 33.70 -10.96
C LYS A 806 -1.00 32.46 -10.64
N GLY A 807 -1.47 31.23 -10.97
CA GLY A 807 -0.69 30.01 -10.83
C GLY A 807 -0.50 29.53 -9.39
N ILE A 808 -1.44 29.86 -8.50
CA ILE A 808 -1.49 29.33 -7.14
C ILE A 808 -2.34 28.07 -7.15
N GLY A 809 -1.80 26.97 -6.58
CA GLY A 809 -2.48 25.70 -6.35
C GLY A 809 -2.66 25.42 -4.88
N LEU A 810 -3.86 25.00 -4.48
CA LEU A 810 -4.14 24.48 -3.15
C LEU A 810 -4.55 23.02 -3.29
N SER A 811 -3.91 22.11 -2.55
CA SER A 811 -4.26 20.68 -2.58
C SER A 811 -4.53 20.18 -1.16
N PRO A 812 -5.80 20.27 -0.72
CA PRO A 812 -6.22 19.70 0.56
C PRO A 812 -6.29 18.17 0.50
N MET A 813 -5.92 17.52 1.59
CA MET A 813 -6.03 16.08 1.81
C MET A 813 -6.60 15.83 3.20
N LEU A 814 -7.73 15.13 3.28
CA LEU A 814 -8.42 14.80 4.53
C LEU A 814 -8.54 13.29 4.67
N ASN A 815 -8.16 12.75 5.81
CA ASN A 815 -8.32 11.36 6.17
C ASN A 815 -8.97 11.26 7.55
N LEU A 816 -10.15 10.63 7.59
CA LEU A 816 -10.90 10.38 8.81
C LEU A 816 -11.06 8.87 8.98
N ARG A 817 -10.71 8.34 10.13
CA ARG A 817 -10.91 6.92 10.45
C ARG A 817 -11.55 6.77 11.83
N SER A 818 -12.49 5.84 11.94
CA SER A 818 -12.96 5.39 13.26
C SER A 818 -11.86 4.60 13.97
N GLY A 819 -11.97 4.44 15.27
CA GLY A 819 -11.08 3.57 16.01
C GLY A 819 -11.10 2.13 15.47
N SER A 820 -9.96 1.45 15.54
CA SER A 820 -9.84 0.02 15.25
C SER A 820 -9.99 -0.81 16.53
N PRO A 821 -10.44 -2.06 16.42
CA PRO A 821 -10.52 -2.96 17.58
C PRO A 821 -9.13 -3.23 18.18
N PHE A 822 -9.08 -3.48 19.48
CA PHE A 822 -7.89 -3.98 20.17
C PHE A 822 -8.25 -5.19 21.04
N GLY A 823 -7.26 -6.06 21.29
CA GLY A 823 -7.47 -7.25 22.13
C GLY A 823 -7.34 -6.92 23.62
N VAL A 824 -8.28 -7.41 24.41
CA VAL A 824 -8.16 -7.36 25.88
C VAL A 824 -7.48 -8.64 26.35
N THR A 825 -6.31 -8.50 26.98
CA THR A 825 -5.49 -9.59 27.52
C THR A 825 -5.21 -9.39 29.00
N LEU A 826 -4.93 -10.49 29.69
CA LEU A 826 -4.62 -10.43 31.12
C LEU A 826 -3.21 -9.88 31.38
N GLY A 827 -2.26 -10.04 30.42
CA GLY A 827 -0.86 -9.69 30.63
C GLY A 827 -0.13 -10.71 31.54
N GLN A 828 -0.69 -11.90 31.67
CA GLN A 828 -0.17 -13.01 32.47
C GLN A 828 -0.19 -14.28 31.60
N ASP A 829 0.72 -15.20 31.87
CA ASP A 829 0.77 -16.53 31.26
C ASP A 829 0.14 -17.54 32.23
N LEU A 830 -1.21 -17.67 32.19
CA LEU A 830 -1.96 -18.53 33.09
C LEU A 830 -1.88 -20.00 32.67
N ASN A 831 -1.77 -20.26 31.38
CA ASN A 831 -1.76 -21.62 30.81
C ASN A 831 -0.35 -22.19 30.69
N ARG A 832 0.68 -21.43 31.08
CA ARG A 832 2.11 -21.80 31.09
C ARG A 832 2.66 -22.16 29.71
N ASP A 833 2.11 -21.56 28.64
CA ASP A 833 2.58 -21.81 27.27
C ASP A 833 3.67 -20.82 26.82
N ASN A 834 4.18 -20.01 27.74
CA ASN A 834 5.19 -18.96 27.55
C ASN A 834 4.72 -17.78 26.70
N ASN A 835 3.39 -17.60 26.51
CA ASN A 835 2.81 -16.46 25.84
C ASN A 835 1.96 -15.65 26.84
N TYR A 836 2.14 -14.34 26.90
CA TYR A 836 1.39 -13.43 27.79
C TYR A 836 0.11 -12.88 27.12
N ASN A 837 -0.54 -13.69 26.28
CA ASN A 837 -1.70 -13.30 25.47
C ASN A 837 -3.04 -13.88 25.97
N ASP A 838 -3.06 -14.47 27.18
CA ASP A 838 -4.25 -15.02 27.80
C ASP A 838 -5.36 -13.97 27.93
N ARG A 839 -6.60 -14.38 27.69
CA ARG A 839 -7.78 -13.53 27.76
C ARG A 839 -8.64 -13.83 28.97
N PRO A 840 -9.44 -12.86 29.45
CA PRO A 840 -10.50 -13.13 30.41
C PRO A 840 -11.44 -14.23 29.91
N LEU A 841 -11.90 -15.10 30.84
CA LEU A 841 -12.82 -16.19 30.51
C LEU A 841 -14.07 -15.67 29.80
N GLY A 842 -14.56 -16.39 28.82
CA GLY A 842 -15.78 -16.07 28.07
C GLY A 842 -15.62 -14.98 26.97
N ILE A 843 -14.46 -14.32 26.86
CA ILE A 843 -14.23 -13.28 25.86
C ILE A 843 -13.70 -13.88 24.57
N THR A 844 -14.35 -13.54 23.45
CA THR A 844 -13.84 -13.82 22.13
C THR A 844 -12.77 -12.81 21.71
N ARG A 845 -12.00 -13.14 20.71
CA ARG A 845 -10.91 -12.32 20.20
C ARG A 845 -11.37 -10.89 19.84
N ASN A 846 -10.66 -9.88 20.38
CA ASN A 846 -10.86 -8.45 20.11
C ASN A 846 -12.31 -7.96 20.32
N ALA A 847 -13.04 -8.64 21.21
CA ALA A 847 -14.39 -8.27 21.58
C ALA A 847 -14.42 -7.38 22.85
N ASP A 848 -15.53 -6.67 23.03
CA ASP A 848 -15.81 -5.89 24.24
C ASP A 848 -15.74 -6.79 25.48
N LEU A 849 -15.27 -6.27 26.59
CA LEU A 849 -15.33 -6.93 27.91
C LEU A 849 -16.52 -6.37 28.69
N PRO A 850 -17.66 -7.10 28.77
CA PRO A 850 -18.82 -6.68 29.55
C PRO A 850 -18.52 -6.64 31.08
N ALA A 851 -19.11 -5.72 31.79
CA ALA A 851 -18.95 -5.62 33.22
C ALA A 851 -19.40 -6.89 33.97
N SER A 852 -20.37 -7.63 33.41
CA SER A 852 -20.86 -8.91 33.98
C SER A 852 -19.79 -10.01 34.03
N LEU A 853 -18.70 -9.88 33.28
CA LEU A 853 -17.60 -10.85 33.25
C LEU A 853 -16.43 -10.44 34.17
N TYR A 854 -16.49 -9.30 34.86
CA TYR A 854 -15.38 -8.84 35.70
C TYR A 854 -15.09 -9.80 36.87
N ALA A 855 -16.09 -10.43 37.41
CA ALA A 855 -15.90 -11.42 38.47
C ALA A 855 -15.08 -12.64 38.06
N GLN A 856 -14.98 -12.89 36.75
CA GLN A 856 -14.19 -14.00 36.17
C GLN A 856 -12.76 -13.57 35.82
N VAL A 857 -12.42 -12.30 35.96
CA VAL A 857 -11.07 -11.79 35.66
C VAL A 857 -10.18 -12.01 36.89
N ALA A 858 -9.34 -13.05 36.79
CA ALA A 858 -8.36 -13.33 37.85
C ALA A 858 -7.12 -12.44 37.71
N GLY A 859 -6.46 -12.15 38.81
CA GLY A 859 -5.18 -11.48 38.85
C GLY A 859 -5.10 -10.28 39.76
N CYS A 860 -3.90 -9.82 40.03
CA CYS A 860 -3.59 -8.67 40.86
C CYS A 860 -3.05 -7.53 40.00
N ARG A 861 -3.58 -6.33 40.16
CA ARG A 861 -3.09 -5.12 39.49
C ARG A 861 -1.99 -4.42 40.27
N SER A 862 -2.18 -4.32 41.57
CA SER A 862 -1.23 -3.70 42.49
C SER A 862 -0.99 -4.60 43.67
N SER A 863 0.25 -4.78 44.07
CA SER A 863 0.65 -5.58 45.21
C SER A 863 1.73 -4.87 46.02
N ILE A 864 1.81 -5.20 47.26
CA ILE A 864 2.85 -4.76 48.20
C ILE A 864 3.57 -6.01 48.73
N PRO A 865 4.82 -5.88 49.18
CA PRO A 865 5.50 -6.98 49.88
C PRO A 865 4.70 -7.44 51.09
N ASP A 866 4.63 -8.75 51.35
CA ASP A 866 4.05 -9.28 52.55
C ASP A 866 4.99 -9.03 53.75
N PRO A 867 4.61 -8.18 54.71
CA PRO A 867 5.47 -7.89 55.85
C PRO A 867 5.73 -9.09 56.76
N THR A 868 4.92 -10.16 56.61
CA THR A 868 5.01 -11.37 57.46
C THR A 868 5.70 -12.54 56.78
N ASN A 869 5.87 -12.49 55.43
CA ASN A 869 6.44 -13.54 54.64
C ASN A 869 7.43 -12.98 53.60
N ALA A 870 8.71 -13.07 53.87
CA ALA A 870 9.73 -12.59 52.94
C ALA A 870 9.62 -13.32 51.60
N GLY A 871 9.49 -12.55 50.51
CA GLY A 871 9.33 -13.03 49.16
C GLY A 871 7.91 -13.26 48.65
N LYS A 872 6.88 -13.06 49.51
CA LYS A 872 5.47 -13.02 49.08
C LYS A 872 4.94 -11.60 48.91
N THR A 873 3.88 -11.45 48.15
CA THR A 873 3.17 -10.18 47.98
C THR A 873 1.72 -10.30 48.36
N ILE A 874 1.20 -9.23 48.94
CA ILE A 874 -0.24 -9.06 49.21
C ILE A 874 -0.83 -8.21 48.10
N CYS A 875 -1.86 -8.72 47.45
CA CYS A 875 -2.58 -7.96 46.44
C CYS A 875 -3.39 -6.85 47.08
N THR A 876 -3.07 -5.61 46.80
CA THR A 876 -3.75 -4.42 47.28
C THR A 876 -4.93 -3.99 46.43
N GLN A 877 -4.91 -4.31 45.15
CA GLN A 877 -5.99 -4.10 44.19
C GLN A 877 -6.04 -5.23 43.19
N THR A 878 -7.13 -5.99 43.19
CA THR A 878 -7.39 -7.00 42.18
C THR A 878 -7.77 -6.36 40.83
N LEU A 879 -7.59 -7.08 39.73
CA LEU A 879 -8.05 -6.65 38.40
C LEU A 879 -9.57 -6.44 38.41
N THR A 880 -10.33 -7.31 39.09
CA THR A 880 -11.79 -7.17 39.25
C THR A 880 -12.17 -5.85 39.93
N GLN A 881 -11.52 -5.50 41.06
CA GLN A 881 -11.76 -4.23 41.76
C GLN A 881 -11.45 -3.03 40.88
N TYR A 882 -10.30 -3.04 40.18
CA TYR A 882 -9.92 -1.97 39.30
C TYR A 882 -10.93 -1.77 38.16
N LEU A 883 -11.35 -2.87 37.52
CA LEU A 883 -12.31 -2.83 36.39
C LEU A 883 -13.69 -2.30 36.87
N THR A 884 -14.17 -2.76 38.01
CA THR A 884 -15.46 -2.30 38.58
C THR A 884 -15.43 -0.80 38.89
N GLN A 885 -14.34 -0.31 39.45
CA GLN A 885 -14.18 1.09 39.80
C GLN A 885 -14.03 2.02 38.59
N ASN A 886 -13.24 1.62 37.60
CA ASN A 886 -12.84 2.51 36.52
C ASN A 886 -13.66 2.34 35.23
N PHE A 887 -14.32 1.17 35.04
CA PHE A 887 -15.08 0.84 33.84
C PHE A 887 -16.46 0.22 34.19
N PRO A 888 -17.33 0.89 34.97
CA PRO A 888 -18.56 0.28 35.48
C PRO A 888 -19.51 -0.23 34.41
N ASN A 889 -19.45 0.31 33.18
CA ASN A 889 -20.31 -0.05 32.05
C ASN A 889 -19.66 -1.06 31.07
N GLY A 890 -18.56 -1.69 31.46
CA GLY A 890 -17.80 -2.55 30.58
C GLY A 890 -16.79 -1.77 29.71
N ILE A 891 -15.92 -2.51 29.05
CA ILE A 891 -14.86 -1.97 28.20
C ILE A 891 -15.24 -2.16 26.73
N LYS A 892 -15.25 -1.07 25.98
CA LYS A 892 -15.33 -1.11 24.53
C LYS A 892 -13.95 -1.36 23.96
N ALA A 893 -13.75 -2.52 23.33
CA ALA A 893 -12.47 -2.90 22.70
C ALA A 893 -12.24 -2.16 21.37
N ILE A 894 -12.42 -0.85 21.35
CA ILE A 894 -12.25 0.03 20.19
C ILE A 894 -11.32 1.19 20.60
N GLY A 895 -10.21 1.32 19.92
CA GLY A 895 -9.24 2.38 20.11
C GLY A 895 -9.72 3.76 19.60
N PRO A 896 -8.88 4.79 19.66
CA PRO A 896 -9.22 6.14 19.22
C PRO A 896 -9.36 6.21 17.70
N GLY A 897 -10.24 7.10 17.23
CA GLY A 897 -10.28 7.48 15.81
C GLY A 897 -9.16 8.45 15.47
N THR A 898 -8.90 8.62 14.16
CA THR A 898 -7.87 9.54 13.66
C THR A 898 -8.46 10.58 12.72
N ILE A 899 -7.94 11.81 12.79
CA ILE A 899 -8.27 12.94 11.93
C ILE A 899 -6.97 13.50 11.39
N GLY A 900 -6.75 13.39 10.08
CA GLY A 900 -5.60 13.94 9.40
C GLY A 900 -6.04 14.95 8.34
N PHE A 901 -5.63 16.20 8.47
CA PHE A 901 -5.83 17.22 7.46
C PHE A 901 -4.50 17.82 7.03
N ASN A 902 -4.14 17.59 5.77
CA ASN A 902 -2.93 18.13 5.18
C ASN A 902 -3.28 19.13 4.11
N LEU A 903 -2.45 20.15 3.92
CA LEU A 903 -2.59 21.16 2.89
C LEU A 903 -1.27 21.35 2.16
N ASN A 904 -1.32 21.27 0.84
CA ASN A 904 -0.21 21.64 -0.01
C ASN A 904 -0.55 22.92 -0.74
N ILE A 905 0.33 23.92 -0.64
CA ILE A 905 0.22 25.23 -1.30
C ILE A 905 1.36 25.32 -2.30
N SER A 906 1.05 25.55 -3.56
CA SER A 906 2.06 25.65 -4.61
C SER A 906 1.91 26.95 -5.40
N LYS A 907 3.03 27.48 -5.87
CA LYS A 907 3.11 28.62 -6.80
C LYS A 907 4.09 28.29 -7.90
N THR A 908 3.66 28.43 -9.13
CA THR A 908 4.50 28.21 -10.31
C THR A 908 4.79 29.53 -11.02
N PHE A 909 6.06 29.78 -11.29
CA PHE A 909 6.57 30.92 -12.06
C PHE A 909 7.08 30.40 -13.40
N GLY A 910 6.61 30.97 -14.50
CA GLY A 910 7.08 30.62 -15.85
C GLY A 910 8.05 31.67 -16.37
N PHE A 911 9.14 31.20 -17.02
CA PHE A 911 10.16 32.06 -17.64
C PHE A 911 10.33 31.68 -19.10
N VAL A 912 10.52 32.65 -19.97
CA VAL A 912 10.73 32.48 -21.41
C VAL A 912 9.58 31.73 -22.08
N LYS A 913 8.66 32.45 -22.70
CA LYS A 913 7.57 31.85 -23.48
C LYS A 913 8.15 30.95 -24.55
N LYS A 914 7.55 29.76 -24.75
CA LYS A 914 7.87 28.90 -25.90
C LYS A 914 7.60 29.74 -27.16
N LYS A 915 8.59 29.82 -28.07
CA LYS A 915 8.33 30.38 -29.40
C LYS A 915 7.27 29.51 -30.06
N ASP A 916 6.16 30.11 -30.45
CA ASP A 916 5.17 29.46 -31.31
C ASP A 916 5.93 28.98 -32.54
N ASN A 917 5.86 27.71 -32.85
CA ASN A 917 6.49 27.15 -34.04
C ASN A 917 5.65 27.63 -35.24
N PRO A 918 6.12 28.59 -36.06
CA PRO A 918 5.29 29.13 -37.15
C PRO A 918 4.92 28.06 -38.20
N ASN A 919 5.52 26.92 -38.20
CA ASN A 919 5.18 25.77 -39.03
C ASN A 919 4.03 24.89 -38.50
N ALA A 920 3.41 25.23 -37.35
CA ALA A 920 2.19 24.56 -36.93
C ALA A 920 0.90 25.24 -37.45
N ALA A 921 1.06 26.38 -38.18
CA ALA A 921 -0.04 27.13 -38.79
C ALA A 921 0.20 27.20 -40.31
N GLY A 922 0.29 26.07 -40.98
CA GLY A 922 0.35 26.00 -42.41
C GLY A 922 -1.04 25.78 -43.00
N GLY A 923 -1.71 26.81 -43.41
CA GLY A 923 -2.89 26.72 -44.25
C GLY A 923 -3.91 27.81 -44.02
N GLY A 924 -3.58 29.02 -44.38
CA GLY A 924 -4.57 30.10 -44.44
C GLY A 924 -3.99 31.37 -45.08
N MET A 925 -3.98 31.39 -46.41
CA MET A 925 -3.71 32.67 -47.13
C MET A 925 -4.90 33.64 -47.06
N GLY A 926 -4.57 34.86 -46.79
CA GLY A 926 -5.14 36.01 -47.49
C GLY A 926 -6.11 36.86 -46.72
N GLY A 927 -5.70 38.11 -46.47
CA GLY A 927 -6.62 39.26 -46.47
C GLY A 927 -6.78 40.00 -45.20
N GLY A 928 -5.95 41.03 -45.01
CA GLY A 928 -6.30 42.43 -44.62
C GLY A 928 -6.95 42.68 -43.32
N GLY A 929 -6.20 43.40 -42.48
CA GLY A 929 -6.76 44.53 -41.73
C GLY A 929 -7.11 44.34 -40.27
N GLY A 930 -6.20 44.79 -39.41
CA GLY A 930 -6.58 45.64 -38.25
C GLY A 930 -6.99 44.98 -36.96
N GLY A 931 -6.13 45.11 -35.97
CA GLY A 931 -6.60 45.35 -34.60
C GLY A 931 -6.69 44.18 -33.64
N GLY A 932 -5.66 44.01 -32.85
CA GLY A 932 -5.74 43.93 -31.40
C GLY A 932 -6.28 42.67 -30.71
N ARG A 933 -5.41 42.11 -29.92
CA ARG A 933 -5.63 41.42 -28.63
C ARG A 933 -5.95 39.96 -28.60
N ASP A 934 -4.93 39.33 -28.04
CA ASP A 934 -4.94 38.27 -27.00
C ASP A 934 -5.63 36.96 -27.21
N GLY A 935 -4.83 35.96 -27.25
CA GLY A 935 -4.86 34.87 -26.27
C GLY A 935 -5.57 33.62 -26.68
N GLY A 936 -4.93 32.53 -26.60
CA GLY A 936 -5.57 31.28 -26.45
C GLY A 936 -4.87 30.14 -27.16
N GLY A 937 -3.99 29.55 -26.38
CA GLY A 937 -3.25 28.36 -26.77
C GLY A 937 -4.14 27.14 -26.91
N ARG A 938 -3.83 26.32 -27.86
CA ARG A 938 -4.49 25.09 -28.24
C ARG A 938 -3.85 23.90 -27.59
N GLY A 939 -4.64 22.97 -27.04
CA GLY A 939 -4.33 21.58 -26.87
C GLY A 939 -5.27 20.74 -27.72
N GLY A 940 -4.77 20.02 -28.70
CA GLY A 940 -5.51 19.03 -29.44
C GLY A 940 -5.32 17.64 -28.84
N GLY A 941 -6.39 16.99 -28.45
CA GLY A 941 -6.41 15.59 -28.03
C GLY A 941 -7.04 14.72 -29.10
N GLY A 942 -6.37 13.66 -29.48
CA GLY A 942 -6.87 12.59 -30.35
C GLY A 942 -7.14 11.34 -29.57
N GLY A 943 -8.40 10.94 -29.45
CA GLY A 943 -8.81 9.67 -28.88
C GLY A 943 -8.73 8.55 -29.93
N GLY A 944 -7.84 7.60 -29.72
CA GLY A 944 -7.77 6.36 -30.46
C GLY A 944 -8.47 5.23 -29.71
N MET A 945 -9.45 4.59 -30.33
CA MET A 945 -9.89 3.26 -29.94
C MET A 945 -8.74 2.28 -30.19
N GLY A 946 -8.00 1.94 -29.16
CA GLY A 946 -7.17 0.78 -29.13
C GLY A 946 -7.42 0.11 -27.80
N GLY A 947 -8.14 -0.99 -27.85
CA GLY A 947 -8.39 -1.81 -26.70
C GLY A 947 -7.09 -2.20 -26.06
N MET A 948 -7.15 -2.34 -24.75
CA MET A 948 -6.33 -3.24 -23.99
C MET A 948 -4.86 -3.32 -24.39
N MET A 949 -4.08 -2.53 -23.74
CA MET A 949 -2.74 -2.97 -23.38
C MET A 949 -2.35 -2.36 -22.05
N GLY A 950 -2.59 -3.11 -20.98
CA GLY A 950 -1.74 -3.07 -19.81
C GLY A 950 -0.40 -3.65 -20.22
N GLY A 951 0.41 -2.90 -20.95
CA GLY A 951 1.72 -3.30 -21.40
C GLY A 951 2.56 -2.08 -21.62
N MET A 952 3.62 -1.98 -20.87
CA MET A 952 4.63 -0.99 -21.05
C MET A 952 5.45 -1.27 -22.31
N GLY A 953 5.12 -0.62 -23.39
CA GLY A 953 6.01 -0.45 -24.52
C GLY A 953 6.46 1.00 -24.56
N GLY A 954 7.72 1.28 -24.27
CA GLY A 954 8.30 2.58 -24.51
C GLY A 954 8.25 2.91 -26.00
N GLY A 955 7.51 3.94 -26.36
CA GLY A 955 7.58 4.55 -27.69
C GLY A 955 7.65 6.05 -27.49
N GLY A 956 8.78 6.66 -27.83
CA GLY A 956 8.96 8.09 -27.78
C GLY A 956 7.94 8.80 -28.66
N GLY A 957 6.95 9.45 -28.09
CA GLY A 957 5.93 10.20 -28.77
C GLY A 957 6.04 11.69 -28.52
N ARG A 958 6.10 12.44 -29.53
CA ARG A 958 5.87 13.89 -29.55
C ARG A 958 4.43 14.19 -29.15
N GLY A 959 4.26 15.10 -28.27
CA GLY A 959 2.96 15.70 -27.99
C GLY A 959 2.71 15.78 -26.50
N GLY A 960 3.54 16.50 -25.81
CA GLY A 960 3.23 16.95 -24.45
C GLY A 960 2.07 17.94 -24.43
N GLY A 961 0.87 17.46 -24.51
CA GLY A 961 -0.27 18.08 -23.87
C GLY A 961 -0.31 17.57 -22.43
N GLY A 962 0.73 17.86 -21.64
CA GLY A 962 0.65 17.67 -20.20
C GLY A 962 -0.53 18.47 -19.73
N PHE A 963 -1.46 17.86 -19.04
CA PHE A 963 -2.29 18.56 -18.10
C PHE A 963 -1.34 19.28 -17.14
N GLY A 964 -1.00 20.52 -17.54
CA GLY A 964 -0.15 21.40 -16.80
C GLY A 964 -0.79 21.64 -15.45
N GLY A 965 -0.33 20.89 -14.50
CA GLY A 965 -0.62 21.17 -13.14
C GLY A 965 0.07 22.46 -12.74
N GLY A 966 -0.56 23.50 -12.70
CA GLY A 966 -0.06 24.80 -12.29
C GLY A 966 -0.52 25.84 -13.28
N GLY A 967 -1.69 26.43 -12.98
CA GLY A 967 -2.12 27.59 -13.73
C GLY A 967 -1.01 28.65 -13.77
N GLY A 968 -0.32 28.79 -14.87
CA GLY A 968 0.67 29.82 -15.09
C GLY A 968 1.92 29.43 -15.88
N ALA A 969 2.26 28.15 -16.00
CA ALA A 969 3.49 27.74 -16.73
C ALA A 969 3.24 27.11 -18.09
N GLU A 970 2.01 26.89 -18.48
CA GLU A 970 1.70 26.47 -19.85
C GLU A 970 2.15 27.55 -20.86
N GLY A 971 3.02 27.13 -21.79
CA GLY A 971 3.60 28.06 -22.76
C GLY A 971 4.99 28.61 -22.40
N PHE A 972 5.55 28.26 -21.25
CA PHE A 972 6.92 28.66 -20.87
C PHE A 972 7.93 27.53 -21.08
N ARG A 973 9.17 27.90 -21.45
CA ARG A 973 10.28 26.95 -21.64
C ARG A 973 10.88 26.50 -20.30
N TYR A 974 10.93 27.39 -19.33
CA TYR A 974 11.45 27.13 -17.99
C TYR A 974 10.37 27.48 -16.96
N SER A 975 10.32 26.69 -15.88
CA SER A 975 9.44 26.97 -14.76
C SER A 975 10.08 26.70 -13.41
N LEU A 976 9.77 27.56 -12.42
CA LEU A 976 10.12 27.36 -11.03
C LEU A 976 8.82 27.19 -10.24
N GLN A 977 8.68 26.03 -9.60
CA GLN A 977 7.58 25.77 -8.67
C GLN A 977 8.13 25.85 -7.24
N VAL A 978 7.48 26.60 -6.40
CA VAL A 978 7.68 26.65 -4.95
C VAL A 978 6.45 26.05 -4.31
N GLN A 979 6.65 25.16 -3.35
CA GLN A 979 5.59 24.40 -2.71
C GLN A 979 5.83 24.35 -1.20
N ALA A 980 4.80 24.59 -0.41
CA ALA A 980 4.77 24.40 1.02
C ALA A 980 3.76 23.30 1.35
N GLN A 981 4.24 22.22 1.96
CA GLN A 981 3.43 21.10 2.43
C GLN A 981 3.27 21.20 3.93
N ILE A 982 2.02 21.27 4.40
CA ILE A 982 1.69 21.32 5.81
C ILE A 982 0.91 20.05 6.16
N THR A 983 1.53 19.20 6.96
CA THR A 983 0.91 17.98 7.48
C THR A 983 0.27 18.28 8.82
N ASN A 984 -0.92 17.71 9.07
CA ASN A 984 -1.70 17.94 10.28
C ASN A 984 -1.88 19.46 10.56
N LEU A 985 -2.45 20.17 9.58
CA LEU A 985 -2.57 21.64 9.60
C LEU A 985 -3.15 22.18 10.91
N PHE A 986 -4.16 21.52 11.45
CA PHE A 986 -4.84 21.96 12.68
C PHE A 986 -4.14 21.51 13.97
N ASN A 987 -3.00 20.84 13.86
CA ASN A 987 -2.27 20.28 15.00
C ASN A 987 -3.15 19.40 15.89
N HIS A 988 -4.03 18.61 15.25
CA HIS A 988 -4.91 17.69 15.98
C HIS A 988 -4.09 16.56 16.60
N VAL A 989 -4.33 16.26 17.86
CA VAL A 989 -3.68 15.14 18.54
C VAL A 989 -4.40 13.85 18.15
N ASN A 990 -3.71 12.97 17.43
CA ASN A 990 -4.19 11.65 17.08
C ASN A 990 -3.52 10.62 18.00
N PRO A 991 -4.20 10.18 19.06
CA PRO A 991 -3.65 9.20 20.00
C PRO A 991 -3.37 7.87 19.28
N GLY A 992 -2.33 7.16 19.72
CA GLY A 992 -2.02 5.82 19.25
C GLY A 992 -3.03 4.77 19.73
N GLN A 993 -2.78 3.51 19.42
CA GLN A 993 -3.61 2.39 19.86
C GLN A 993 -3.66 2.35 21.40
N TYR A 994 -4.82 2.00 21.95
CA TYR A 994 -4.96 1.75 23.39
C TYR A 994 -4.25 0.46 23.79
N SER A 995 -3.63 0.44 24.97
CA SER A 995 -3.16 -0.80 25.59
C SER A 995 -4.36 -1.65 26.00
N GLY A 996 -4.38 -2.91 25.54
CA GLY A 996 -5.40 -3.89 25.91
C GLY A 996 -4.97 -4.81 27.07
N THR A 997 -3.78 -4.66 27.60
CA THR A 997 -3.24 -5.49 28.69
C THR A 997 -3.74 -4.98 30.04
N LEU A 998 -4.51 -5.78 30.73
CA LEU A 998 -5.17 -5.39 32.01
C LEU A 998 -4.19 -5.03 33.14
N THR A 999 -3.01 -5.62 33.12
CA THR A 999 -1.93 -5.31 34.07
C THR A 999 -1.16 -4.06 33.72
N SER A 1000 -1.33 -3.54 32.52
CA SER A 1000 -0.63 -2.33 32.06
C SER A 1000 -1.10 -1.08 32.80
N PRO A 1001 -0.19 -0.17 33.20
CA PRO A 1001 -0.57 1.13 33.74
C PRO A 1001 -1.32 1.98 32.69
N TYR A 1002 -1.19 1.68 31.42
CA TYR A 1002 -1.84 2.38 30.29
C TYR A 1002 -3.10 1.68 29.78
N PHE A 1003 -3.64 0.70 30.52
CA PHE A 1003 -4.82 -0.03 30.07
C PHE A 1003 -5.98 0.91 29.71
N GLY A 1004 -6.56 0.74 28.51
CA GLY A 1004 -7.65 1.57 27.99
C GLY A 1004 -7.25 3.01 27.63
N ALA A 1005 -5.96 3.31 27.64
CA ALA A 1005 -5.41 4.61 27.30
C ALA A 1005 -4.32 4.48 26.21
N SER A 1006 -4.05 5.59 25.55
CA SER A 1006 -2.90 5.71 24.66
C SER A 1006 -1.76 6.38 25.41
N ASN A 1007 -0.56 5.94 25.13
CA ASN A 1007 0.68 6.49 25.69
C ASN A 1007 1.55 7.15 24.59
N SER A 1008 0.99 7.26 23.38
CA SER A 1008 1.65 7.86 22.21
C SER A 1008 0.64 8.61 21.37
N ALA A 1009 1.12 9.46 20.49
CA ALA A 1009 0.33 10.12 19.46
C ALA A 1009 1.12 10.21 18.15
N SER A 1010 0.41 10.30 17.03
CA SER A 1010 0.99 10.67 15.75
C SER A 1010 1.69 12.03 15.85
N ALA A 1011 2.57 12.31 14.90
CA ALA A 1011 3.27 13.58 14.83
C ALA A 1011 2.31 14.77 14.84
N GLY A 1012 2.69 15.85 15.53
CA GLY A 1012 2.01 17.13 15.48
C GLY A 1012 2.11 17.76 14.09
N ARG A 1013 1.72 19.04 13.97
CA ARG A 1013 1.84 19.78 12.71
C ARG A 1013 3.28 19.84 12.24
N GLN A 1014 3.49 19.59 10.93
CA GLN A 1014 4.80 19.59 10.29
C GLN A 1014 4.77 20.46 9.04
N PHE A 1015 5.92 21.08 8.74
CA PHE A 1015 6.07 22.01 7.63
C PHE A 1015 7.28 21.64 6.77
N GLU A 1016 7.04 21.39 5.48
CA GLU A 1016 8.09 21.11 4.48
C GLU A 1016 8.01 22.14 3.36
N LEU A 1017 9.15 22.71 2.97
CA LEU A 1017 9.29 23.61 1.83
C LEU A 1017 10.04 22.90 0.72
N SER A 1018 9.51 22.93 -0.50
CA SER A 1018 10.18 22.37 -1.68
C SER A 1018 10.19 23.35 -2.85
N MET A 1019 11.22 23.22 -3.68
CA MET A 1019 11.42 24.00 -4.90
C MET A 1019 11.77 23.05 -6.04
N ARG A 1020 11.16 23.27 -7.21
CA ARG A 1020 11.47 22.52 -8.43
C ARG A 1020 11.67 23.48 -9.59
N PHE A 1021 12.82 23.38 -10.23
CA PHE A 1021 13.10 24.05 -11.50
C PHE A 1021 12.99 23.02 -12.62
N SER A 1022 12.24 23.34 -13.69
CA SER A 1022 12.02 22.44 -14.85
C SER A 1022 12.34 23.18 -16.15
N PHE A 1023 12.97 22.44 -17.10
CA PHE A 1023 13.37 22.96 -18.39
C PHE A 1023 13.10 22.00 -19.54
#